data_ae6feaaa4cf7ed2976eefa86aa63a708
#
_entry.id   ae6feaaa4cf7ed2976eefa86aa63a708
#
_cell.length_a   1.000
_cell.length_b   1.000
_cell.length_c   1.000
_cell.angle_alpha   90.00
_cell.angle_beta   90.00
_cell.angle_gamma   90.00
#
_symmetry.space_group_name_H-M   'P 1'
#
loop_
_entity.id
_entity.type
_entity.pdbx_description
1 polymer ?
#
loop_
_entity_poly.entity_id
_entity_poly.type
_entity_poly.pdbx_seq_one_letter_code
_entity_poly.pdbx_strand_id
1 'polypeptide(L)'
;MTSDKDINDKLKTSKILWYMYWGFILASIVLIIQIIHLKVFWEPRPTTEHYFRPRNRKEILKPERGAILDHNGKLIAVSTPMYNIAIDCTVMKESYARDKKEGKQKEKEWKEKACRLAQELPAVLAKDGKDAAYYRKLILDGRSQNKQYVPITKGINHNTLVKLKTLPLFNQDKNTGGLIVERMDTRQYPYKSLARSVVGYVRNNEDTGVSKRRGIESKYDQTLHGTEGLRWKRITDNKGTIQDTDSAMVAVVNGNDVRTTLDIDIQDIADRALRRQIESEMDIDGGCVIIMDVKTGAIRAMVNLNRGSNGTLDETYNLAIARAGEPGSVMKTATLMTLLEDGLIRLDDEIETNHGKMKNVKDDETIKKYERNNKTDKIPVIDGFKLSSNYVFRYLVKEHYGKKPEEYLARLYEYKLADAFDFELEGFAKATLPDTKSKTWSPTDLIQVAIGYSATETPLHIVTFYNAIANKGKMMKPYLVESIEKEGDIIERFKPEILNGAICSKATADTLLRALKTVTSEGTGTKVKNARCKVAGKTGTAWVVMDPKYTEGRGGVYKDSNGRKQYQGTFVGFFPADEPKYSAIITIWSKPTLQSFHGGTLPALAMKEIVDNTYALDCEWGEEIEKKGRIPEMEAEEIYTDNEKGSPVPSVTGYGLKDALYAIENSGYRCVYEGWGHVVRQSPKAGTPLTKGQTVKIILR
;
A
#
# COMPACT_ATOMS: atom_id res chain seq x y z
N MET A 1 -97.46 61.71 -23.66
CA MET A 1 -96.22 62.51 -23.85
C MET A 1 -95.07 62.03 -22.99
N THR A 2 -94.65 60.80 -23.17
CA THR A 2 -93.50 60.19 -22.41
C THR A 2 -92.57 59.35 -23.25
N SER A 3 -92.60 59.66 -24.59
CA SER A 3 -91.85 58.77 -25.51
C SER A 3 -90.54 59.37 -26.08
N ASP A 4 -90.44 60.68 -26.18
CA ASP A 4 -89.27 61.27 -26.87
C ASP A 4 -88.05 61.54 -25.96
N LYS A 5 -88.29 61.69 -24.67
CA LYS A 5 -87.19 61.90 -23.72
C LYS A 5 -86.45 60.61 -23.44
N ASP A 6 -87.13 59.54 -23.33
CA ASP A 6 -86.56 58.20 -23.09
C ASP A 6 -85.80 57.64 -24.29
N ILE A 7 -86.26 57.99 -25.50
CA ILE A 7 -85.53 57.57 -26.73
C ILE A 7 -84.25 58.40 -26.88
N ASN A 8 -84.27 59.63 -26.49
CA ASN A 8 -83.07 60.49 -26.58
C ASN A 8 -82.00 60.19 -25.50
N ASP A 9 -82.45 59.76 -24.32
CA ASP A 9 -81.56 59.31 -23.23
C ASP A 9 -80.99 57.93 -23.56
N LYS A 10 -81.74 57.03 -24.14
CA LYS A 10 -81.23 55.69 -24.65
C LYS A 10 -80.24 55.91 -25.82
N LEU A 11 -80.46 56.82 -26.70
CA LEU A 11 -79.54 57.15 -27.79
C LEU A 11 -78.24 57.78 -27.27
N LYS A 12 -78.32 58.66 -26.26
CA LYS A 12 -77.14 59.24 -25.57
C LYS A 12 -76.34 58.15 -24.81
N THR A 13 -77.04 57.33 -24.12
CA THR A 13 -76.40 56.22 -23.40
C THR A 13 -75.75 55.16 -24.33
N SER A 14 -76.39 54.88 -25.45
CA SER A 14 -75.84 54.03 -26.51
C SER A 14 -74.60 54.64 -27.16
N LYS A 15 -74.58 55.95 -27.39
CA LYS A 15 -73.39 56.68 -27.94
C LYS A 15 -72.26 56.67 -26.91
N ILE A 16 -72.52 56.88 -25.61
CA ILE A 16 -71.52 56.81 -24.54
C ILE A 16 -70.92 55.39 -24.44
N LEU A 17 -71.77 54.37 -24.45
CA LEU A 17 -71.33 52.96 -24.45
C LEU A 17 -70.49 52.65 -25.70
N TRP A 18 -70.85 53.14 -26.85
CA TRP A 18 -70.10 53.00 -28.09
C TRP A 18 -68.72 53.68 -28.02
N TYR A 19 -68.63 54.89 -27.44
CA TYR A 19 -67.32 55.58 -27.21
C TYR A 19 -66.49 54.87 -26.18
N MET A 20 -67.09 54.35 -25.12
CA MET A 20 -66.38 53.53 -24.09
C MET A 20 -65.85 52.22 -24.73
N TYR A 21 -66.62 51.56 -25.57
CA TYR A 21 -66.17 50.36 -26.28
C TYR A 21 -64.97 50.64 -27.17
N TRP A 22 -65.00 51.71 -27.96
CA TRP A 22 -63.86 52.10 -28.76
C TRP A 22 -62.68 52.57 -27.91
N GLY A 23 -62.94 53.19 -26.79
CA GLY A 23 -61.90 53.56 -25.82
C GLY A 23 -61.19 52.32 -25.24
N PHE A 24 -61.94 51.28 -24.92
CA PHE A 24 -61.37 50.02 -24.45
C PHE A 24 -60.56 49.32 -25.54
N ILE A 25 -61.06 49.31 -26.78
CA ILE A 25 -60.32 48.74 -27.90
C ILE A 25 -59.01 49.48 -28.13
N LEU A 26 -59.04 50.79 -28.12
CA LEU A 26 -57.87 51.63 -28.29
C LEU A 26 -56.84 51.37 -27.16
N ALA A 27 -57.32 51.35 -25.92
CA ALA A 27 -56.46 51.02 -24.76
C ALA A 27 -55.83 49.63 -24.87
N SER A 28 -56.61 48.64 -25.34
CA SER A 28 -56.12 47.28 -25.58
C SER A 28 -55.04 47.25 -26.69
N ILE A 29 -55.29 47.97 -27.78
CA ILE A 29 -54.30 48.07 -28.87
C ILE A 29 -52.99 48.75 -28.35
N VAL A 30 -53.08 49.82 -27.57
CA VAL A 30 -51.93 50.48 -26.98
C VAL A 30 -51.15 49.57 -26.05
N LEU A 31 -51.87 48.78 -25.24
CA LEU A 31 -51.26 47.75 -24.34
C LEU A 31 -50.55 46.66 -25.16
N ILE A 32 -51.19 46.18 -26.21
CA ILE A 32 -50.58 45.18 -27.10
C ILE A 32 -49.32 45.77 -27.79
N ILE A 33 -49.38 46.99 -28.29
CA ILE A 33 -48.22 47.63 -28.87
C ILE A 33 -47.11 47.82 -27.85
N GLN A 34 -47.44 48.18 -26.60
CA GLN A 34 -46.44 48.31 -25.54
C GLN A 34 -45.82 46.95 -25.17
N ILE A 35 -46.64 45.88 -25.14
CA ILE A 35 -46.12 44.53 -24.87
C ILE A 35 -45.21 44.07 -25.99
N ILE A 36 -45.58 44.33 -27.25
CA ILE A 36 -44.74 44.01 -28.41
C ILE A 36 -43.44 44.86 -28.36
N HIS A 37 -43.57 46.13 -28.08
CA HIS A 37 -42.40 47.01 -27.94
C HIS A 37 -41.46 46.55 -26.82
N LEU A 38 -41.98 46.17 -25.65
CA LEU A 38 -41.19 45.58 -24.53
C LEU A 38 -40.58 44.26 -24.92
N LYS A 39 -41.26 43.44 -25.71
CA LYS A 39 -40.76 42.09 -26.06
C LYS A 39 -39.74 42.14 -27.22
N VAL A 40 -39.87 43.06 -28.17
CA VAL A 40 -39.09 43.05 -29.42
C VAL A 40 -38.00 44.13 -29.43
N PHE A 41 -38.29 45.32 -28.90
CA PHE A 41 -37.45 46.51 -29.04
C PHE A 41 -36.84 47.00 -27.73
N TRP A 42 -37.34 46.54 -26.56
CA TRP A 42 -36.79 47.00 -25.30
C TRP A 42 -35.50 46.25 -24.98
N GLU A 43 -34.40 46.96 -24.87
CA GLU A 43 -33.14 46.47 -24.35
C GLU A 43 -32.91 47.08 -22.95
N PRO A 44 -32.45 46.24 -21.97
CA PRO A 44 -32.14 46.75 -20.64
C PRO A 44 -31.01 47.79 -20.73
N ARG A 45 -31.13 48.87 -20.02
CA ARG A 45 -30.03 49.87 -19.91
C ARG A 45 -28.76 49.18 -19.43
N PRO A 46 -27.56 49.58 -19.87
CA PRO A 46 -26.31 48.96 -19.46
C PRO A 46 -26.15 48.83 -17.94
N THR A 47 -26.70 49.76 -17.18
CA THR A 47 -26.70 49.78 -15.71
C THR A 47 -27.64 48.73 -15.08
N THR A 48 -28.65 48.25 -15.80
CA THR A 48 -29.64 47.29 -15.31
C THR A 48 -29.53 45.92 -15.98
N GLU A 49 -28.77 45.82 -17.05
CA GLU A 49 -28.59 44.58 -17.84
C GLU A 49 -28.12 43.39 -16.95
N HIS A 50 -27.26 43.68 -15.97
CA HIS A 50 -26.75 42.65 -15.07
C HIS A 50 -27.81 42.05 -14.13
N TYR A 51 -28.98 42.72 -13.91
CA TYR A 51 -30.10 42.16 -13.13
C TYR A 51 -30.95 41.18 -13.94
N PHE A 52 -30.93 41.28 -15.26
CA PHE A 52 -31.76 40.46 -16.14
C PHE A 52 -30.98 39.29 -16.76
N ARG A 53 -29.64 39.30 -16.71
CA ARG A 53 -28.84 38.16 -17.12
C ARG A 53 -28.83 37.13 -16.02
N PRO A 54 -29.32 35.89 -16.26
CA PRO A 54 -29.18 34.85 -15.29
C PRO A 54 -27.69 34.61 -15.05
N ARG A 55 -27.24 34.80 -13.79
CA ARG A 55 -25.85 34.54 -13.40
C ARG A 55 -25.70 33.02 -13.24
N ASN A 56 -25.46 32.36 -14.36
CA ASN A 56 -25.15 30.93 -14.31
C ASN A 56 -23.66 30.78 -14.06
N ARG A 57 -23.30 30.04 -13.02
CA ARG A 57 -21.93 29.64 -12.73
C ARG A 57 -21.75 28.17 -13.06
N LYS A 58 -20.69 27.83 -13.83
CA LYS A 58 -20.28 26.46 -14.03
C LYS A 58 -19.74 25.91 -12.72
N GLU A 59 -20.27 24.81 -12.26
CA GLU A 59 -19.73 24.02 -11.16
C GLU A 59 -19.12 22.76 -11.72
N ILE A 60 -17.84 22.54 -11.45
CA ILE A 60 -17.15 21.30 -11.78
C ILE A 60 -17.47 20.29 -10.68
N LEU A 61 -18.02 19.15 -11.06
CA LEU A 61 -18.24 18.01 -10.17
C LEU A 61 -17.01 17.11 -10.24
N LYS A 62 -16.28 17.00 -9.15
CA LYS A 62 -15.11 16.13 -9.07
C LYS A 62 -15.53 14.67 -8.92
N PRO A 63 -14.94 13.76 -9.68
CA PRO A 63 -15.16 12.32 -9.51
C PRO A 63 -14.55 11.83 -8.20
N GLU A 64 -15.09 10.76 -7.66
CA GLU A 64 -14.43 10.01 -6.59
C GLU A 64 -13.32 9.16 -7.20
N ARG A 65 -12.11 9.25 -6.62
CA ARG A 65 -10.96 8.47 -7.07
C ARG A 65 -11.13 7.02 -6.63
N GLY A 66 -11.01 6.08 -7.56
CA GLY A 66 -11.10 4.64 -7.34
C GLY A 66 -10.16 4.14 -6.23
N ALA A 67 -10.52 3.06 -5.59
CA ALA A 67 -9.73 2.43 -4.54
C ALA A 67 -8.56 1.61 -5.11
N ILE A 68 -7.54 1.37 -4.29
CA ILE A 68 -6.52 0.36 -4.55
C ILE A 68 -6.74 -0.76 -3.54
N LEU A 69 -6.92 -1.97 -4.04
CA LEU A 69 -7.24 -3.16 -3.27
C LEU A 69 -6.05 -4.11 -3.24
N ASP A 70 -5.94 -4.91 -2.18
CA ASP A 70 -5.07 -6.07 -2.18
C ASP A 70 -5.70 -7.23 -2.95
N HIS A 71 -4.97 -8.36 -3.07
CA HIS A 71 -5.45 -9.57 -3.72
C HIS A 71 -6.79 -10.09 -3.13
N ASN A 72 -6.97 -9.95 -1.82
CA ASN A 72 -8.15 -10.42 -1.09
C ASN A 72 -9.29 -9.38 -1.03
N GLY A 73 -9.13 -8.21 -1.66
CA GLY A 73 -10.11 -7.12 -1.67
C GLY A 73 -10.03 -6.17 -0.48
N LYS A 74 -8.98 -6.23 0.34
CA LYS A 74 -8.75 -5.28 1.43
C LYS A 74 -8.32 -3.92 0.86
N LEU A 75 -8.84 -2.83 1.42
CA LEU A 75 -8.56 -1.46 0.98
C LEU A 75 -7.15 -1.02 1.37
N ILE A 76 -6.24 -0.87 0.41
CA ILE A 76 -4.89 -0.33 0.62
C ILE A 76 -4.88 1.20 0.50
N ALA A 77 -5.61 1.75 -0.47
CA ALA A 77 -5.80 3.18 -0.63
C ALA A 77 -7.25 3.48 -1.01
N VAL A 78 -7.88 4.42 -0.34
CA VAL A 78 -9.29 4.79 -0.54
C VAL A 78 -9.48 6.29 -0.41
N SER A 79 -10.40 6.86 -1.19
CA SER A 79 -10.80 8.26 -1.05
C SER A 79 -11.96 8.35 -0.07
N THR A 80 -11.81 9.15 0.97
CA THR A 80 -12.86 9.38 1.96
C THR A 80 -13.25 10.85 1.99
N PRO A 81 -14.57 11.15 2.09
CA PRO A 81 -15.01 12.53 2.24
C PRO A 81 -14.56 13.09 3.60
N MET A 82 -13.84 14.19 3.54
CA MET A 82 -13.48 15.00 4.69
C MET A 82 -14.13 16.39 4.54
N TYR A 83 -14.22 17.13 5.61
CA TYR A 83 -14.92 18.40 5.60
C TYR A 83 -14.07 19.50 6.24
N ASN A 84 -13.97 20.62 5.52
CA ASN A 84 -13.47 21.87 6.09
C ASN A 84 -14.65 22.67 6.63
N ILE A 85 -14.50 23.21 7.81
CA ILE A 85 -15.54 23.94 8.51
C ILE A 85 -15.11 25.39 8.66
N ALA A 86 -15.98 26.28 8.21
CA ALA A 86 -15.85 27.73 8.43
C ALA A 86 -17.17 28.29 8.95
N ILE A 87 -17.13 29.50 9.45
CA ILE A 87 -18.32 30.25 9.87
C ILE A 87 -18.40 31.57 9.10
N ASP A 88 -19.59 31.88 8.58
CA ASP A 88 -19.91 33.21 8.08
C ASP A 88 -20.33 34.10 9.27
N CYS A 89 -19.44 34.99 9.67
CA CYS A 89 -19.69 35.90 10.76
C CYS A 89 -20.55 37.12 10.37
N THR A 90 -21.01 37.24 9.11
CA THR A 90 -21.84 38.37 8.66
C THR A 90 -23.34 38.06 8.68
N VAL A 91 -23.72 36.80 8.89
CA VAL A 91 -25.12 36.35 8.84
C VAL A 91 -26.00 37.19 9.74
N MET A 92 -27.16 37.60 9.24
CA MET A 92 -28.17 38.40 9.93
C MET A 92 -27.71 39.79 10.44
N LYS A 93 -26.42 40.17 10.33
CA LYS A 93 -25.89 41.44 10.90
C LYS A 93 -26.56 42.67 10.29
N GLU A 94 -26.76 42.71 9.01
CA GLU A 94 -27.47 43.82 8.36
C GLU A 94 -28.96 43.86 8.72
N SER A 95 -29.59 42.69 8.87
CA SER A 95 -30.99 42.58 9.33
C SER A 95 -31.15 43.13 10.75
N TYR A 96 -30.25 42.75 11.64
CA TYR A 96 -30.24 43.25 13.03
C TYR A 96 -29.98 44.76 13.07
N ALA A 97 -29.11 45.30 12.23
CA ALA A 97 -28.83 46.73 12.16
C ALA A 97 -30.04 47.55 11.65
N ARG A 98 -30.90 46.98 10.80
CA ARG A 98 -32.15 47.63 10.31
C ARG A 98 -33.30 47.53 11.31
N ASP A 99 -33.28 46.54 12.19
CA ASP A 99 -34.30 46.35 13.20
C ASP A 99 -34.08 47.31 14.39
N LYS A 100 -34.80 48.47 14.39
CA LYS A 100 -34.68 49.51 15.40
C LYS A 100 -35.21 49.09 16.77
N LYS A 101 -36.12 48.08 16.87
CA LYS A 101 -36.74 47.67 18.12
C LYS A 101 -35.93 46.57 18.86
N GLU A 102 -35.56 45.51 18.15
CA GLU A 102 -34.98 44.30 18.73
C GLU A 102 -33.55 44.02 18.26
N GLY A 103 -33.03 44.76 17.26
CA GLY A 103 -31.78 44.45 16.63
C GLY A 103 -30.56 44.38 17.55
N LYS A 104 -30.50 45.29 18.55
CA LYS A 104 -29.42 45.24 19.58
C LYS A 104 -29.50 43.99 20.47
N GLN A 105 -30.71 43.56 20.79
CA GLN A 105 -30.92 42.34 21.59
C GLN A 105 -30.56 41.09 20.79
N LYS A 106 -30.99 41.00 19.54
CA LYS A 106 -30.65 39.89 18.60
C LYS A 106 -29.15 39.78 18.35
N GLU A 107 -28.44 40.90 18.24
CA GLU A 107 -26.98 40.91 18.12
C GLU A 107 -26.28 40.40 19.39
N LYS A 108 -26.82 40.75 20.57
CA LYS A 108 -26.34 40.26 21.87
C LYS A 108 -26.53 38.75 21.98
N GLU A 109 -27.72 38.26 21.65
CA GLU A 109 -28.03 36.81 21.63
C GLU A 109 -27.14 36.04 20.68
N TRP A 110 -26.84 36.58 19.46
CA TRP A 110 -25.91 35.96 18.55
C TRP A 110 -24.50 35.83 19.17
N LYS A 111 -24.01 36.88 19.84
CA LYS A 111 -22.71 36.86 20.54
C LYS A 111 -22.68 35.87 21.68
N GLU A 112 -23.77 35.75 22.45
CA GLU A 112 -23.88 34.75 23.49
C GLU A 112 -23.83 33.33 22.95
N LYS A 113 -24.58 33.05 21.86
CA LYS A 113 -24.50 31.76 21.14
C LYS A 113 -23.11 31.49 20.61
N ALA A 114 -22.43 32.50 20.07
CA ALA A 114 -21.04 32.37 19.58
C ALA A 114 -20.07 32.06 20.72
N CYS A 115 -20.26 32.63 21.91
CA CYS A 115 -19.46 32.29 23.08
C CYS A 115 -19.69 30.86 23.57
N ARG A 116 -20.94 30.38 23.55
CA ARG A 116 -21.26 28.96 23.86
C ARG A 116 -20.65 28.01 22.84
N LEU A 117 -20.82 28.33 21.55
CA LEU A 117 -20.16 27.55 20.47
C LEU A 117 -18.67 27.44 20.74
N ALA A 118 -17.99 28.56 21.05
CA ALA A 118 -16.56 28.59 21.32
C ALA A 118 -16.16 27.76 22.56
N GLN A 119 -17.04 27.61 23.54
CA GLN A 119 -16.83 26.78 24.74
C GLN A 119 -16.94 25.28 24.42
N GLU A 120 -17.83 24.90 23.49
CA GLU A 120 -18.11 23.49 23.14
C GLU A 120 -17.18 22.96 22.02
N LEU A 121 -16.65 23.83 21.17
CA LEU A 121 -15.75 23.44 20.07
C LEU A 121 -14.54 22.61 20.51
N PRO A 122 -13.79 22.93 21.59
CA PRO A 122 -12.63 22.15 22.01
C PRO A 122 -12.95 20.69 22.34
N ALA A 123 -14.14 20.42 22.89
CA ALA A 123 -14.56 19.06 23.22
C ALA A 123 -14.78 18.20 21.97
N VAL A 124 -15.27 18.81 20.89
CA VAL A 124 -15.51 18.12 19.60
C VAL A 124 -14.25 18.08 18.73
N LEU A 125 -13.42 19.13 18.81
CA LEU A 125 -12.20 19.32 18.00
C LEU A 125 -10.92 19.13 18.83
N ALA A 126 -10.91 18.19 19.76
CA ALA A 126 -9.77 17.96 20.66
C ALA A 126 -8.42 17.77 19.96
N LYS A 127 -8.42 17.26 18.72
CA LYS A 127 -7.21 17.06 17.90
C LYS A 127 -6.54 18.38 17.47
N ASP A 128 -7.26 19.48 17.40
CA ASP A 128 -6.73 20.77 16.93
C ASP A 128 -5.90 21.49 18.02
N GLY A 129 -5.99 21.04 19.28
CA GLY A 129 -5.23 21.58 20.41
C GLY A 129 -5.56 23.05 20.72
N LYS A 130 -6.72 23.56 20.26
CA LYS A 130 -7.16 24.94 20.45
C LYS A 130 -8.14 25.00 21.63
N ASP A 131 -8.01 26.06 22.45
CA ASP A 131 -8.89 26.29 23.60
C ASP A 131 -10.14 27.15 23.25
N ALA A 132 -11.05 27.26 24.19
CA ALA A 132 -12.26 28.06 24.06
C ALA A 132 -11.96 29.56 23.85
N ALA A 133 -10.86 30.06 24.40
CA ALA A 133 -10.47 31.45 24.27
C ALA A 133 -10.05 31.78 22.84
N TYR A 134 -9.31 30.86 22.20
CA TYR A 134 -8.94 30.96 20.81
C TYR A 134 -10.15 31.05 19.87
N TYR A 135 -11.11 30.11 19.99
CA TYR A 135 -12.30 30.10 19.14
C TYR A 135 -13.21 31.31 19.39
N ARG A 136 -13.34 31.72 20.66
CA ARG A 136 -14.10 32.91 21.01
C ARG A 136 -13.52 34.16 20.34
N LYS A 137 -12.21 34.35 20.43
CA LYS A 137 -11.52 35.47 19.78
C LYS A 137 -11.71 35.43 18.25
N LEU A 138 -11.48 34.25 17.66
CA LEU A 138 -11.58 34.05 16.23
C LEU A 138 -12.96 34.43 15.67
N ILE A 139 -14.06 34.00 16.32
CA ILE A 139 -15.42 34.23 15.87
C ILE A 139 -15.84 35.69 16.09
N LEU A 140 -15.51 36.25 17.27
CA LEU A 140 -15.90 37.65 17.58
C LEU A 140 -15.10 38.65 16.74
N ASP A 141 -13.82 38.42 16.51
CA ASP A 141 -13.01 39.25 15.60
C ASP A 141 -13.53 39.14 14.15
N GLY A 142 -13.91 37.94 13.71
CA GLY A 142 -14.57 37.73 12.43
C GLY A 142 -15.87 38.55 12.30
N ARG A 143 -16.71 38.57 13.35
CA ARG A 143 -17.93 39.35 13.40
C ARG A 143 -17.66 40.84 13.31
N SER A 144 -16.67 41.36 14.06
CA SER A 144 -16.28 42.76 14.08
C SER A 144 -15.75 43.22 12.72
N GLN A 145 -14.95 42.38 12.08
CA GLN A 145 -14.31 42.66 10.77
C GLN A 145 -15.18 42.32 9.55
N ASN A 146 -16.44 41.92 9.75
CA ASN A 146 -17.38 41.51 8.69
C ASN A 146 -16.82 40.42 7.76
N LYS A 147 -16.16 39.41 8.32
CA LYS A 147 -15.63 38.28 7.55
C LYS A 147 -16.74 37.29 7.23
N GLN A 148 -16.95 37.03 5.94
CA GLN A 148 -17.89 36.02 5.45
C GLN A 148 -17.35 34.59 5.55
N TYR A 149 -16.03 34.44 5.70
CA TYR A 149 -15.36 33.16 5.78
C TYR A 149 -14.30 33.19 6.88
N VAL A 150 -14.59 32.52 8.00
CA VAL A 150 -13.65 32.35 9.11
C VAL A 150 -13.44 30.86 9.30
N PRO A 151 -12.25 30.32 8.95
CA PRO A 151 -11.97 28.88 9.07
C PRO A 151 -11.91 28.46 10.55
N ILE A 152 -12.65 27.43 10.90
CA ILE A 152 -12.70 26.85 12.24
C ILE A 152 -11.77 25.68 12.34
N THR A 153 -11.91 24.71 11.41
CA THR A 153 -11.09 23.51 11.35
C THR A 153 -11.05 22.94 9.94
N LYS A 154 -10.06 22.11 9.63
CA LYS A 154 -9.91 21.44 8.35
C LYS A 154 -9.83 19.93 8.53
N GLY A 155 -10.35 19.20 7.53
CA GLY A 155 -10.13 17.75 7.41
C GLY A 155 -10.80 16.92 8.52
N ILE A 156 -12.02 17.25 8.91
CA ILE A 156 -12.81 16.45 9.84
C ILE A 156 -13.62 15.37 9.11
N ASN A 157 -13.84 14.24 9.78
CA ASN A 157 -14.70 13.18 9.26
C ASN A 157 -16.19 13.47 9.45
N HIS A 158 -17.04 12.65 8.83
CA HIS A 158 -18.49 12.80 8.88
C HIS A 158 -19.06 12.75 10.33
N ASN A 159 -18.54 11.86 11.16
CA ASN A 159 -19.02 11.74 12.56
C ASN A 159 -18.76 13.01 13.37
N THR A 160 -17.60 13.64 13.17
CA THR A 160 -17.28 14.92 13.79
C THR A 160 -18.15 16.05 13.24
N LEU A 161 -18.43 16.06 11.93
CA LEU A 161 -19.34 17.04 11.31
C LEU A 161 -20.76 16.93 11.90
N VAL A 162 -21.28 15.71 12.08
CA VAL A 162 -22.60 15.50 12.70
C VAL A 162 -22.63 16.08 14.12
N LYS A 163 -21.59 15.85 14.91
CA LYS A 163 -21.47 16.45 16.25
C LYS A 163 -21.38 17.99 16.21
N LEU A 164 -20.62 18.55 15.27
CA LEU A 164 -20.54 20.00 15.11
C LEU A 164 -21.88 20.63 14.75
N LYS A 165 -22.70 19.98 13.93
CA LYS A 165 -24.04 20.45 13.56
C LYS A 165 -25.04 20.51 14.73
N THR A 166 -24.74 19.89 15.87
CA THR A 166 -25.60 20.01 17.10
C THR A 166 -25.24 21.20 17.96
N LEU A 167 -24.09 21.84 17.72
CA LEU A 167 -23.60 22.95 18.54
C LEU A 167 -24.39 24.26 18.31
N PRO A 168 -24.40 25.18 19.25
CA PRO A 168 -25.03 26.49 19.11
C PRO A 168 -24.56 27.23 17.85
N LEU A 169 -25.44 27.94 17.18
CA LEU A 169 -25.29 28.51 15.82
C LEU A 169 -25.25 27.47 14.72
N PHE A 170 -24.43 26.42 14.84
CA PHE A 170 -24.26 25.40 13.84
C PHE A 170 -25.48 24.46 13.68
N ASN A 171 -26.36 24.43 14.69
CA ASN A 171 -27.64 23.75 14.63
C ASN A 171 -28.76 24.59 13.96
N GLN A 172 -28.45 25.78 13.49
CA GLN A 172 -29.36 26.64 12.78
C GLN A 172 -29.16 26.55 11.27
N ASP A 173 -30.14 27.09 10.51
CA ASP A 173 -30.00 27.20 9.06
C ASP A 173 -28.74 28.01 8.67
N LYS A 174 -28.18 27.68 7.52
CA LYS A 174 -26.97 28.32 7.00
C LYS A 174 -27.03 29.85 6.99
N ASN A 175 -28.20 30.43 6.67
CA ASN A 175 -28.37 31.87 6.56
C ASN A 175 -28.54 32.56 7.94
N THR A 176 -28.78 31.80 8.98
CA THR A 176 -28.95 32.32 10.37
C THR A 176 -27.79 31.90 11.28
N GLY A 177 -27.30 30.67 11.14
CA GLY A 177 -26.22 30.12 11.95
C GLY A 177 -24.81 30.35 11.36
N GLY A 178 -24.73 30.51 10.04
CA GLY A 178 -23.49 30.82 9.38
C GLY A 178 -22.53 29.66 9.18
N LEU A 179 -22.96 28.40 9.41
CA LEU A 179 -22.10 27.23 9.18
C LEU A 179 -21.81 27.06 7.68
N ILE A 180 -20.53 27.02 7.34
CA ILE A 180 -20.02 26.68 6.00
C ILE A 180 -19.34 25.35 6.10
N VAL A 181 -19.80 24.39 5.26
CA VAL A 181 -19.23 23.03 5.15
C VAL A 181 -18.72 22.85 3.74
N GLU A 182 -17.42 22.65 3.59
CA GLU A 182 -16.78 22.36 2.31
C GLU A 182 -16.33 20.90 2.32
N ARG A 183 -16.93 20.07 1.44
CA ARG A 183 -16.48 18.70 1.22
C ARG A 183 -15.20 18.73 0.40
N MET A 184 -14.22 17.95 0.86
CA MET A 184 -13.03 17.60 0.10
C MET A 184 -12.75 16.12 0.25
N ASP A 185 -12.41 15.47 -0.84
CA ASP A 185 -12.05 14.06 -0.80
C ASP A 185 -10.56 13.95 -0.49
N THR A 186 -10.24 13.20 0.56
CA THR A 186 -8.86 13.00 1.02
C THR A 186 -8.48 11.54 0.79
N ARG A 187 -7.33 11.33 0.16
CA ARG A 187 -6.77 10.00 -0.04
C ARG A 187 -6.26 9.43 1.28
N GLN A 188 -6.83 8.33 1.73
CA GLN A 188 -6.47 7.62 2.96
C GLN A 188 -5.73 6.33 2.61
N TYR A 189 -4.77 5.99 3.45
CA TYR A 189 -3.97 4.76 3.36
C TYR A 189 -4.12 4.03 4.69
N PRO A 190 -5.09 3.09 4.81
CA PRO A 190 -5.43 2.44 6.08
C PRO A 190 -4.23 1.79 6.77
N TYR A 191 -3.32 1.22 5.99
CA TYR A 191 -2.10 0.56 6.49
C TYR A 191 -0.89 1.50 6.61
N LYS A 192 -1.10 2.81 6.55
CA LYS A 192 -0.08 3.87 6.75
C LYS A 192 1.15 3.73 5.84
N SER A 193 2.28 3.28 6.41
CA SER A 193 3.55 3.14 5.68
C SER A 193 3.71 1.80 4.95
N LEU A 194 2.86 0.82 5.24
CA LEU A 194 2.98 -0.51 4.65
C LEU A 194 2.72 -0.48 3.14
N ALA A 195 3.61 -1.09 2.35
CA ALA A 195 3.63 -1.07 0.89
C ALA A 195 3.69 0.34 0.25
N ARG A 196 4.11 1.35 1.01
CA ARG A 196 4.07 2.76 0.57
C ARG A 196 4.90 3.03 -0.68
N SER A 197 6.04 2.36 -0.81
CA SER A 197 6.94 2.50 -1.96
C SER A 197 6.39 1.89 -3.25
N VAL A 198 5.44 0.95 -3.14
CA VAL A 198 4.78 0.24 -4.24
C VAL A 198 3.47 0.93 -4.61
N VAL A 199 2.57 1.10 -3.65
CA VAL A 199 1.28 1.76 -3.85
C VAL A 199 1.48 3.22 -4.23
N GLY A 200 2.44 3.87 -3.58
CA GLY A 200 2.75 5.27 -3.84
C GLY A 200 1.85 6.23 -3.07
N TYR A 201 1.71 7.43 -3.60
CA TYR A 201 0.88 8.47 -3.00
C TYR A 201 0.44 9.50 -4.04
N VAL A 202 -0.67 10.17 -3.72
CA VAL A 202 -1.11 11.39 -4.39
C VAL A 202 -0.90 12.56 -3.42
N ARG A 203 -0.10 13.55 -3.81
CA ARG A 203 0.09 14.78 -3.06
C ARG A 203 -0.31 15.95 -3.94
N ASN A 204 -1.41 16.59 -3.59
CA ASN A 204 -1.84 17.82 -4.21
C ASN A 204 -1.14 18.99 -3.49
N ASN A 205 -0.41 19.80 -4.22
CA ASN A 205 0.12 21.05 -3.67
C ASN A 205 -0.92 22.15 -3.96
N GLU A 206 -1.63 22.60 -2.93
CA GLU A 206 -2.66 23.63 -3.03
C GLU A 206 -2.08 24.97 -3.55
N ASP A 207 -0.81 25.27 -3.25
CA ASP A 207 -0.18 26.55 -3.64
C ASP A 207 0.25 26.57 -5.11
N THR A 208 0.65 25.42 -5.69
CA THR A 208 1.18 25.34 -7.05
C THR A 208 0.23 24.66 -8.03
N GLY A 209 -0.85 24.04 -7.55
CA GLY A 209 -1.77 23.24 -8.35
C GLY A 209 -1.14 21.96 -8.95
N VAL A 210 0.12 21.65 -8.59
CA VAL A 210 0.84 20.49 -9.11
C VAL A 210 0.57 19.27 -8.24
N SER A 211 0.03 18.23 -8.86
CA SER A 211 -0.16 16.92 -8.23
C SER A 211 1.07 16.06 -8.46
N LYS A 212 1.75 15.62 -7.37
CA LYS A 212 2.83 14.65 -7.44
C LYS A 212 2.28 13.27 -7.11
N ARG A 213 2.56 12.31 -7.98
CA ARG A 213 2.12 10.92 -7.86
C ARG A 213 3.30 9.99 -8.01
N ARG A 214 3.26 8.81 -7.39
CA ARG A 214 4.26 7.75 -7.51
C ARG A 214 3.60 6.39 -7.37
N GLY A 215 4.30 5.34 -7.76
CA GLY A 215 3.83 3.96 -7.60
C GLY A 215 2.61 3.63 -8.46
N ILE A 216 1.79 2.71 -8.01
CA ILE A 216 0.52 2.31 -8.65
C ILE A 216 -0.41 3.52 -8.81
N GLU A 217 -0.44 4.43 -7.83
CA GLU A 217 -1.18 5.70 -7.91
C GLU A 217 -0.80 6.55 -9.13
N SER A 218 0.44 6.49 -9.59
CA SER A 218 0.92 7.18 -10.79
C SER A 218 0.62 6.41 -12.07
N LYS A 219 0.98 5.14 -12.09
CA LYS A 219 0.83 4.27 -13.29
C LYS A 219 -0.62 4.14 -13.73
N TYR A 220 -1.54 3.98 -12.77
CA TYR A 220 -2.97 3.79 -13.02
C TYR A 220 -3.81 5.05 -12.75
N ASP A 221 -3.17 6.23 -12.84
CA ASP A 221 -3.86 7.47 -12.53
C ASP A 221 -5.10 7.73 -13.39
N GLN A 222 -5.02 7.47 -14.69
CA GLN A 222 -6.17 7.65 -15.60
C GLN A 222 -7.35 6.75 -15.23
N THR A 223 -7.06 5.52 -14.80
CA THR A 223 -8.06 4.55 -14.33
C THR A 223 -8.69 5.00 -13.02
N LEU A 224 -7.85 5.44 -12.08
CA LEU A 224 -8.25 5.82 -10.73
C LEU A 224 -8.95 7.19 -10.67
N HIS A 225 -8.60 8.13 -11.56
CA HIS A 225 -9.04 9.53 -11.44
C HIS A 225 -10.51 9.74 -11.80
N GLY A 226 -11.05 8.97 -12.78
CA GLY A 226 -12.39 9.20 -13.32
C GLY A 226 -12.49 10.43 -14.23
N THR A 227 -13.72 10.86 -14.51
CA THR A 227 -13.99 12.00 -15.40
C THR A 227 -14.85 13.05 -14.71
N GLU A 228 -14.42 14.30 -14.74
CA GLU A 228 -15.15 15.41 -14.14
C GLU A 228 -16.50 15.63 -14.84
N GLY A 229 -17.52 15.91 -14.02
CA GLY A 229 -18.82 16.35 -14.49
C GLY A 229 -18.95 17.88 -14.49
N LEU A 230 -19.94 18.39 -15.20
CA LEU A 230 -20.26 19.82 -15.24
C LEU A 230 -21.73 20.03 -14.92
N ARG A 231 -22.01 20.99 -14.04
CA ARG A 231 -23.35 21.40 -13.66
C ARG A 231 -23.44 22.92 -13.69
N TRP A 232 -24.58 23.46 -14.18
CA TRP A 232 -24.87 24.86 -14.07
C TRP A 232 -25.58 25.16 -12.75
N LYS A 233 -25.12 26.18 -12.02
CA LYS A 233 -25.80 26.76 -10.86
C LYS A 233 -26.28 28.15 -11.20
N ARG A 234 -27.58 28.42 -11.03
CA ARG A 234 -28.14 29.73 -11.13
C ARG A 234 -27.93 30.49 -9.80
N ILE A 235 -27.33 31.66 -9.82
CA ILE A 235 -27.19 32.52 -8.66
C ILE A 235 -28.41 33.45 -8.62
N THR A 236 -29.18 33.43 -7.52
CA THR A 236 -30.31 34.30 -7.27
C THR A 236 -29.84 35.62 -6.64
N ASP A 237 -30.66 36.70 -6.77
CA ASP A 237 -30.34 38.04 -6.26
C ASP A 237 -30.10 38.12 -4.77
N ASN A 238 -30.67 37.19 -3.99
CA ASN A 238 -30.43 37.03 -2.54
C ASN A 238 -29.17 36.22 -2.19
N LYS A 239 -28.20 36.08 -3.10
CA LYS A 239 -26.99 35.27 -2.95
C LYS A 239 -27.27 33.76 -2.68
N GLY A 240 -28.51 33.32 -2.86
CA GLY A 240 -28.88 31.92 -2.89
C GLY A 240 -28.47 31.29 -4.23
N THR A 241 -28.09 30.00 -4.22
CA THR A 241 -27.90 29.23 -5.45
C THR A 241 -29.05 28.25 -5.61
N ILE A 242 -29.74 28.32 -6.75
CA ILE A 242 -30.74 27.32 -7.13
C ILE A 242 -30.07 26.38 -8.13
N GLN A 243 -30.26 25.08 -7.92
CA GLN A 243 -29.84 24.06 -8.87
C GLN A 243 -30.77 24.15 -10.10
N ASP A 244 -30.18 24.40 -11.26
CA ASP A 244 -30.96 24.39 -12.51
C ASP A 244 -31.08 22.93 -12.94
N THR A 245 -32.30 22.38 -12.85
CA THR A 245 -32.60 20.98 -13.19
C THR A 245 -32.64 20.73 -14.68
N ASP A 246 -32.76 21.78 -15.51
CA ASP A 246 -32.94 21.66 -16.96
C ASP A 246 -31.69 21.99 -17.79
N SER A 247 -30.59 22.37 -17.17
CA SER A 247 -29.34 22.64 -17.91
C SER A 247 -28.57 21.35 -18.15
N ALA A 248 -28.04 21.21 -19.37
CA ALA A 248 -27.25 20.07 -19.79
C ALA A 248 -26.16 19.73 -18.76
N MET A 249 -26.36 18.63 -18.02
CA MET A 249 -25.40 18.09 -17.09
C MET A 249 -24.48 17.12 -17.82
N VAL A 250 -23.16 17.35 -17.70
CA VAL A 250 -22.21 16.28 -17.97
C VAL A 250 -22.13 15.45 -16.69
N ALA A 251 -22.52 14.19 -16.75
CA ALA A 251 -22.45 13.30 -15.61
C ALA A 251 -21.01 13.10 -15.18
N VAL A 252 -20.76 13.12 -13.87
CA VAL A 252 -19.50 12.70 -13.30
C VAL A 252 -19.34 11.19 -13.43
N VAL A 253 -18.17 10.74 -13.84
CA VAL A 253 -17.83 9.30 -13.87
C VAL A 253 -16.73 9.06 -12.86
N ASN A 254 -17.03 8.29 -11.80
CA ASN A 254 -16.06 7.93 -10.78
C ASN A 254 -14.94 7.08 -11.37
N GLY A 255 -13.76 7.13 -10.73
CA GLY A 255 -12.64 6.28 -11.10
C GLY A 255 -12.92 4.80 -10.82
N ASN A 256 -12.25 3.94 -11.57
CA ASN A 256 -12.32 2.50 -11.36
C ASN A 256 -11.31 2.08 -10.30
N ASP A 257 -11.61 0.99 -9.61
CA ASP A 257 -10.73 0.40 -8.61
C ASP A 257 -9.62 -0.43 -9.27
N VAL A 258 -8.46 -0.46 -8.63
CA VAL A 258 -7.31 -1.26 -9.07
C VAL A 258 -7.05 -2.33 -8.03
N ARG A 259 -7.26 -3.61 -8.39
CA ARG A 259 -6.90 -4.75 -7.55
C ARG A 259 -5.48 -5.14 -7.82
N THR A 260 -4.65 -5.14 -6.78
CA THR A 260 -3.25 -5.54 -6.85
C THR A 260 -3.08 -7.03 -6.56
N THR A 261 -1.90 -7.56 -6.91
CA THR A 261 -1.47 -8.90 -6.52
C THR A 261 -0.95 -8.97 -5.08
N LEU A 262 -0.74 -7.82 -4.43
CA LEU A 262 -0.26 -7.77 -3.06
C LEU A 262 -1.24 -8.46 -2.11
N ASP A 263 -0.72 -9.23 -1.18
CA ASP A 263 -1.44 -9.73 -0.02
C ASP A 263 -0.95 -8.95 1.20
N ILE A 264 -1.86 -8.18 1.82
CA ILE A 264 -1.46 -7.26 2.88
C ILE A 264 -1.01 -7.99 4.16
N ASP A 265 -1.46 -9.23 4.38
CA ASP A 265 -1.04 -10.02 5.53
C ASP A 265 0.38 -10.55 5.31
N ILE A 266 0.69 -11.03 4.09
CA ILE A 266 2.05 -11.45 3.70
C ILE A 266 2.99 -10.22 3.69
N GLN A 267 2.51 -9.07 3.22
CA GLN A 267 3.26 -7.81 3.23
C GLN A 267 3.63 -7.38 4.67
N ASP A 268 2.69 -7.48 5.61
CA ASP A 268 2.93 -7.15 7.03
C ASP A 268 3.92 -8.12 7.69
N ILE A 269 3.80 -9.43 7.40
CA ILE A 269 4.78 -10.43 7.85
C ILE A 269 6.17 -10.09 7.34
N ALA A 270 6.30 -9.78 6.05
CA ALA A 270 7.57 -9.44 5.43
C ALA A 270 8.17 -8.13 6.00
N ASP A 271 7.34 -7.09 6.21
CA ASP A 271 7.77 -5.83 6.82
C ASP A 271 8.29 -6.05 8.24
N ARG A 272 7.53 -6.75 9.08
CA ARG A 272 7.93 -7.03 10.46
C ARG A 272 9.21 -7.85 10.55
N ALA A 273 9.32 -8.89 9.73
CA ALA A 273 10.50 -9.73 9.70
C ALA A 273 11.75 -8.94 9.29
N LEU A 274 11.67 -8.14 8.22
CA LEU A 274 12.76 -7.30 7.76
C LEU A 274 13.12 -6.23 8.80
N ARG A 275 12.12 -5.51 9.30
CA ARG A 275 12.27 -4.43 10.30
C ARG A 275 12.98 -4.93 11.55
N ARG A 276 12.55 -6.07 12.10
CA ARG A 276 13.18 -6.68 13.28
C ARG A 276 14.67 -6.96 13.07
N GLN A 277 15.03 -7.47 11.89
CA GLN A 277 16.44 -7.75 11.60
C GLN A 277 17.28 -6.46 11.42
N ILE A 278 16.71 -5.43 10.78
CA ILE A 278 17.41 -4.15 10.61
C ILE A 278 17.53 -3.41 11.94
N GLU A 279 16.52 -3.47 12.80
CA GLU A 279 16.54 -2.82 14.12
C GLU A 279 17.45 -3.53 15.12
N SER A 280 17.69 -4.84 14.94
CA SER A 280 18.63 -5.59 15.79
C SER A 280 20.09 -5.17 15.63
N GLU A 281 20.42 -4.42 14.53
CA GLU A 281 21.77 -3.98 14.22
C GLU A 281 21.75 -2.53 13.73
N MET A 282 22.34 -1.64 14.52
CA MET A 282 22.35 -0.20 14.23
C MET A 282 23.16 0.18 12.98
N ASP A 283 24.11 -0.66 12.59
CA ASP A 283 24.97 -0.45 11.43
C ASP A 283 24.40 -1.02 10.12
N ILE A 284 23.05 -1.18 10.08
CA ILE A 284 22.32 -1.48 8.85
C ILE A 284 21.69 -0.21 8.27
N ASP A 285 21.86 -0.02 6.96
CA ASP A 285 21.38 1.15 6.19
C ASP A 285 19.94 0.95 5.69
N GLY A 286 19.58 -0.29 5.39
CA GLY A 286 18.24 -0.62 4.93
C GLY A 286 18.16 -2.02 4.32
N GLY A 287 17.01 -2.35 3.77
CA GLY A 287 16.80 -3.66 3.13
C GLY A 287 15.52 -3.72 2.32
N CYS A 288 15.37 -4.78 1.56
CA CYS A 288 14.14 -5.10 0.86
C CYS A 288 13.79 -6.58 0.95
N VAL A 289 12.49 -6.88 0.79
CA VAL A 289 11.94 -8.22 0.64
C VAL A 289 11.02 -8.23 -0.58
N ILE A 290 11.10 -9.27 -1.39
CA ILE A 290 10.11 -9.58 -2.42
C ILE A 290 9.64 -11.00 -2.18
N ILE A 291 8.32 -11.23 -2.19
CA ILE A 291 7.70 -12.55 -2.18
C ILE A 291 6.85 -12.67 -3.44
N MET A 292 7.10 -13.70 -4.22
CA MET A 292 6.51 -13.91 -5.54
C MET A 292 5.87 -15.29 -5.62
N ASP A 293 4.67 -15.37 -6.15
CA ASP A 293 3.99 -16.63 -6.45
C ASP A 293 4.72 -17.39 -7.56
N VAL A 294 5.03 -18.66 -7.32
CA VAL A 294 5.86 -19.45 -8.24
C VAL A 294 5.17 -19.70 -9.57
N LYS A 295 3.89 -19.99 -9.56
CA LYS A 295 3.15 -20.40 -10.77
C LYS A 295 2.74 -19.23 -11.66
N THR A 296 2.43 -18.08 -11.03
CA THR A 296 1.84 -16.95 -11.73
C THR A 296 2.81 -15.79 -11.97
N GLY A 297 3.83 -15.63 -11.12
CA GLY A 297 4.69 -14.47 -11.13
C GLY A 297 4.12 -13.27 -10.35
N ALA A 298 2.95 -13.42 -9.75
CA ALA A 298 2.30 -12.38 -8.95
C ALA A 298 3.16 -12.01 -7.73
N ILE A 299 3.40 -10.71 -7.52
CA ILE A 299 4.13 -10.23 -6.35
C ILE A 299 3.15 -10.13 -5.19
N ARG A 300 3.31 -11.00 -4.18
CA ARG A 300 2.49 -11.03 -2.97
C ARG A 300 2.94 -10.03 -1.91
N ALA A 301 4.25 -9.76 -1.87
CA ALA A 301 4.81 -8.73 -1.01
C ALA A 301 6.03 -8.07 -1.66
N MET A 302 6.18 -6.77 -1.47
CA MET A 302 7.37 -6.00 -1.85
C MET A 302 7.61 -4.92 -0.79
N VAL A 303 8.52 -5.19 0.13
CA VAL A 303 8.89 -4.33 1.26
C VAL A 303 10.19 -3.62 0.97
N ASN A 304 10.27 -2.35 1.30
CA ASN A 304 11.47 -1.54 1.13
C ASN A 304 11.69 -0.65 2.35
N LEU A 305 12.65 -0.97 3.19
CA LEU A 305 12.97 -0.19 4.39
C LEU A 305 14.28 0.58 4.21
N ASN A 306 14.20 1.89 4.33
CA ASN A 306 15.33 2.80 4.25
C ASN A 306 15.50 3.48 5.61
N ARG A 307 16.72 3.50 6.15
CA ARG A 307 17.03 4.22 7.38
C ARG A 307 17.23 5.70 7.06
N GLY A 308 16.34 6.54 7.57
CA GLY A 308 16.45 7.98 7.47
C GLY A 308 17.57 8.56 8.33
N SER A 309 17.91 9.84 8.13
CA SER A 309 18.93 10.56 8.91
C SER A 309 18.61 10.65 10.41
N ASN A 310 17.32 10.60 10.75
CA ASN A 310 16.81 10.55 12.14
C ASN A 310 16.83 9.14 12.75
N GLY A 311 17.30 8.12 12.00
CA GLY A 311 17.35 6.72 12.44
C GLY A 311 16.04 5.93 12.25
N THR A 312 14.93 6.56 11.85
CA THR A 312 13.68 5.85 11.56
C THR A 312 13.79 5.00 10.30
N LEU A 313 13.01 3.94 10.26
CA LEU A 313 12.89 3.08 9.08
C LEU A 313 11.59 3.40 8.35
N ASP A 314 11.71 3.91 7.14
CA ASP A 314 10.59 4.33 6.31
C ASP A 314 10.64 3.72 4.91
N GLU A 315 9.48 3.46 4.30
CA GLU A 315 9.34 3.04 2.90
C GLU A 315 9.33 4.26 1.96
N THR A 316 10.49 4.90 1.75
CA THR A 316 10.61 6.10 0.91
C THR A 316 11.11 5.83 -0.50
N TYR A 317 11.89 4.78 -0.69
CA TYR A 317 12.54 4.43 -1.95
C TYR A 317 12.42 2.94 -2.22
N ASN A 318 12.07 2.57 -3.44
CA ASN A 318 11.90 1.16 -3.81
C ASN A 318 13.25 0.52 -4.17
N LEU A 319 13.92 -0.01 -3.13
CA LEU A 319 15.21 -0.70 -3.26
C LEU A 319 15.12 -1.97 -4.12
N ALA A 320 13.97 -2.62 -4.11
CA ALA A 320 13.74 -3.90 -4.80
C ALA A 320 13.94 -3.81 -6.33
N ILE A 321 13.65 -2.64 -6.91
CA ILE A 321 13.75 -2.42 -8.36
C ILE A 321 14.79 -1.35 -8.72
N ALA A 322 15.03 -0.38 -7.84
CA ALA A 322 15.84 0.80 -8.18
C ALA A 322 17.30 0.68 -7.74
N ARG A 323 17.68 -0.36 -6.98
CA ARG A 323 19.06 -0.60 -6.57
C ARG A 323 19.62 -1.83 -7.26
N ALA A 324 20.28 -1.61 -8.43
CA ALA A 324 21.08 -2.63 -9.06
C ALA A 324 22.46 -2.68 -8.41
N GLY A 325 22.95 -3.86 -8.13
CA GLY A 325 24.26 -4.09 -7.53
C GLY A 325 24.80 -5.47 -7.90
N GLU A 326 26.03 -5.73 -7.50
CA GLU A 326 26.65 -7.04 -7.70
C GLU A 326 25.91 -8.11 -6.89
N PRO A 327 25.36 -9.15 -7.53
CA PRO A 327 24.54 -10.18 -6.84
C PRO A 327 25.37 -11.05 -5.88
N GLY A 328 26.68 -11.15 -6.08
CA GLY A 328 27.55 -12.01 -5.31
C GLY A 328 27.19 -13.49 -5.46
N SER A 329 27.38 -14.26 -4.42
CA SER A 329 27.28 -15.74 -4.48
C SER A 329 25.92 -16.31 -4.86
N VAL A 330 24.85 -15.50 -4.97
CA VAL A 330 23.56 -15.97 -5.52
C VAL A 330 23.66 -16.25 -7.02
N MET A 331 24.57 -15.58 -7.73
CA MET A 331 24.88 -15.84 -9.14
C MET A 331 25.43 -17.26 -9.37
N LYS A 332 26.07 -17.88 -8.39
CA LYS A 332 26.58 -19.26 -8.52
C LYS A 332 25.50 -20.28 -8.88
N THR A 333 24.24 -19.98 -8.59
CA THR A 333 23.12 -20.82 -9.01
C THR A 333 22.91 -20.76 -10.53
N ALA A 334 23.03 -19.57 -11.14
CA ALA A 334 22.99 -19.43 -12.59
C ALA A 334 24.20 -20.11 -13.24
N THR A 335 25.37 -19.95 -12.65
CA THR A 335 26.60 -20.64 -13.12
C THR A 335 26.46 -22.16 -13.04
N LEU A 336 25.95 -22.69 -11.93
CA LEU A 336 25.71 -24.14 -11.75
C LEU A 336 24.68 -24.64 -12.77
N MET A 337 23.60 -23.88 -12.97
CA MET A 337 22.55 -24.22 -13.95
C MET A 337 23.14 -24.31 -15.36
N THR A 338 23.94 -23.34 -15.79
CA THR A 338 24.59 -23.32 -17.08
C THR A 338 25.46 -24.57 -17.31
N LEU A 339 26.33 -24.87 -16.35
CA LEU A 339 27.23 -26.00 -16.42
C LEU A 339 26.51 -27.38 -16.46
N LEU A 340 25.40 -27.49 -15.69
CA LEU A 340 24.56 -28.70 -15.65
C LEU A 340 23.74 -28.85 -16.95
N GLU A 341 23.14 -27.75 -17.43
CA GLU A 341 22.30 -27.77 -18.64
C GLU A 341 23.11 -28.07 -19.91
N ASP A 342 24.36 -27.59 -19.98
CA ASP A 342 25.28 -27.90 -21.07
C ASP A 342 25.93 -29.27 -20.92
N GLY A 343 25.59 -30.03 -19.84
CA GLY A 343 26.10 -31.40 -19.62
C GLY A 343 27.59 -31.46 -19.30
N LEU A 344 28.21 -30.37 -18.89
CA LEU A 344 29.65 -30.23 -18.67
C LEU A 344 30.09 -30.80 -17.32
N ILE A 345 29.19 -30.85 -16.34
CA ILE A 345 29.47 -31.35 -15.00
C ILE A 345 28.28 -32.10 -14.40
N ARG A 346 28.56 -32.87 -13.36
CA ARG A 346 27.60 -33.49 -12.44
C ARG A 346 27.84 -32.96 -11.02
N LEU A 347 26.84 -33.03 -10.15
CA LEU A 347 27.00 -32.55 -8.78
C LEU A 347 28.05 -33.32 -7.96
N ASP A 348 28.24 -34.57 -8.30
CA ASP A 348 29.16 -35.49 -7.59
C ASP A 348 30.58 -35.49 -8.19
N ASP A 349 30.83 -34.73 -9.26
CA ASP A 349 32.18 -34.63 -9.87
C ASP A 349 33.14 -33.99 -8.87
N GLU A 350 34.32 -34.59 -8.73
CA GLU A 350 35.36 -34.10 -7.84
C GLU A 350 36.35 -33.15 -8.55
N ILE A 351 36.63 -32.05 -7.87
CA ILE A 351 37.54 -31.01 -8.36
C ILE A 351 38.75 -30.94 -7.43
N GLU A 352 39.97 -30.93 -8.01
CA GLU A 352 41.19 -30.68 -7.27
C GLU A 352 41.14 -29.27 -6.63
N THR A 353 41.44 -29.20 -5.38
CA THR A 353 41.26 -27.97 -4.57
C THR A 353 42.38 -26.97 -4.77
N ASN A 354 43.57 -27.43 -5.23
CA ASN A 354 44.78 -26.58 -5.38
C ASN A 354 44.97 -25.59 -4.19
N HIS A 355 44.59 -25.99 -2.97
CA HIS A 355 44.62 -25.17 -1.75
C HIS A 355 43.84 -23.84 -1.89
N GLY A 356 42.80 -23.81 -2.74
CA GLY A 356 42.01 -22.62 -3.05
C GLY A 356 42.76 -21.53 -3.83
N LYS A 357 43.89 -21.86 -4.44
CA LYS A 357 44.76 -20.91 -5.17
C LYS A 357 44.42 -20.82 -6.65
N MET A 358 44.28 -19.64 -7.15
CA MET A 358 44.11 -19.34 -8.57
C MET A 358 44.88 -18.03 -8.91
N LYS A 359 45.51 -18.01 -10.10
CA LYS A 359 46.27 -16.84 -10.54
C LYS A 359 45.39 -15.59 -10.65
N ASN A 360 45.91 -14.45 -10.17
CA ASN A 360 45.28 -13.12 -10.24
C ASN A 360 44.00 -12.93 -9.40
N VAL A 361 43.67 -13.83 -8.48
CA VAL A 361 42.55 -13.67 -7.55
C VAL A 361 42.98 -14.07 -6.14
N LYS A 362 42.22 -13.58 -5.15
CA LYS A 362 42.45 -13.92 -3.74
C LYS A 362 42.18 -15.42 -3.51
N ASP A 363 43.02 -16.08 -2.70
CA ASP A 363 42.83 -17.45 -2.26
C ASP A 363 41.46 -17.67 -1.60
N ASP A 364 40.89 -18.85 -1.77
CA ASP A 364 39.63 -19.22 -1.17
C ASP A 364 39.86 -19.92 0.18
N GLU A 365 39.61 -19.20 1.25
CA GLU A 365 39.73 -19.71 2.63
C GLU A 365 38.72 -20.82 2.93
N THR A 366 37.60 -20.89 2.20
CA THR A 366 36.61 -21.95 2.32
C THR A 366 37.23 -23.31 1.94
N ILE A 367 38.01 -23.35 0.87
CA ILE A 367 38.72 -24.53 0.42
C ILE A 367 39.76 -24.97 1.45
N LYS A 368 40.59 -24.05 1.94
CA LYS A 368 41.60 -24.38 2.96
C LYS A 368 40.98 -24.97 4.23
N LYS A 369 39.80 -24.45 4.62
CA LYS A 369 39.05 -25.01 5.76
C LYS A 369 38.48 -26.39 5.44
N TYR A 370 37.94 -26.59 4.22
CA TYR A 370 37.40 -27.89 3.77
C TYR A 370 38.47 -28.95 3.78
N GLU A 371 39.64 -28.70 3.19
CA GLU A 371 40.80 -29.63 3.16
C GLU A 371 41.22 -30.05 4.58
N ARG A 372 41.35 -29.11 5.48
CA ARG A 372 41.73 -29.40 6.87
C ARG A 372 40.73 -30.31 7.59
N ASN A 373 39.42 -30.04 7.34
CA ASN A 373 38.34 -30.79 8.03
C ASN A 373 38.17 -32.21 7.47
N ASN A 374 38.34 -32.38 6.15
CA ASN A 374 38.05 -33.62 5.45
C ASN A 374 39.34 -34.39 5.09
N LYS A 375 40.52 -33.82 5.32
CA LYS A 375 41.83 -34.43 5.00
C LYS A 375 41.92 -34.90 3.54
N THR A 376 41.46 -34.08 2.59
CA THR A 376 41.39 -34.36 1.17
C THR A 376 41.84 -33.15 0.37
N ASP A 377 42.41 -33.36 -0.82
CA ASP A 377 42.75 -32.35 -1.83
C ASP A 377 41.72 -32.24 -2.94
N LYS A 378 40.55 -32.90 -2.77
CA LYS A 378 39.45 -32.87 -3.72
C LYS A 378 38.17 -32.43 -3.05
N ILE A 379 37.27 -31.79 -3.79
CA ILE A 379 35.97 -31.34 -3.35
C ILE A 379 34.89 -31.67 -4.41
N PRO A 380 33.78 -32.33 -4.03
CA PRO A 380 32.64 -32.49 -4.92
C PRO A 380 32.00 -31.13 -5.26
N VAL A 381 31.49 -30.98 -6.48
CA VAL A 381 30.80 -29.75 -6.94
C VAL A 381 29.69 -29.35 -5.96
N ILE A 382 28.90 -30.32 -5.47
CA ILE A 382 27.81 -30.06 -4.52
C ILE A 382 28.32 -29.46 -3.21
N ASP A 383 29.46 -29.89 -2.71
CA ASP A 383 30.07 -29.34 -1.49
C ASP A 383 30.66 -27.95 -1.76
N GLY A 384 31.25 -27.73 -2.91
CA GLY A 384 31.69 -26.41 -3.37
C GLY A 384 30.52 -25.43 -3.45
N PHE A 385 29.35 -25.86 -3.93
CA PHE A 385 28.12 -25.06 -3.97
C PHE A 385 27.54 -24.81 -2.57
N LYS A 386 27.40 -25.85 -1.77
CA LYS A 386 26.90 -25.83 -0.39
C LYS A 386 27.69 -24.84 0.48
N LEU A 387 29.00 -24.88 0.39
CA LEU A 387 29.92 -24.01 1.13
C LEU A 387 30.15 -22.66 0.45
N SER A 388 29.57 -22.47 -0.74
CA SER A 388 29.70 -21.25 -1.52
C SER A 388 31.16 -20.91 -1.91
N SER A 389 31.99 -21.92 -2.27
CA SER A 389 33.36 -21.71 -2.70
C SER A 389 33.48 -20.85 -3.94
N ASN A 390 34.31 -19.83 -3.90
CA ASN A 390 34.63 -19.00 -5.06
C ASN A 390 35.58 -19.73 -6.00
N TYR A 391 36.50 -20.52 -5.45
CA TYR A 391 37.46 -21.27 -6.22
C TYR A 391 36.79 -22.25 -7.18
N VAL A 392 35.89 -23.09 -6.66
CA VAL A 392 35.18 -24.12 -7.45
C VAL A 392 34.50 -23.49 -8.68
N PHE A 393 33.72 -22.42 -8.49
CA PHE A 393 32.94 -21.82 -9.60
C PHE A 393 33.83 -21.05 -10.59
N ARG A 394 34.88 -20.40 -10.10
CA ARG A 394 35.88 -19.79 -10.98
C ARG A 394 36.64 -20.84 -11.81
N TYR A 395 37.02 -21.95 -11.17
CA TYR A 395 37.72 -23.05 -11.85
C TYR A 395 36.86 -23.66 -12.93
N LEU A 396 35.62 -24.04 -12.62
CA LEU A 396 34.70 -24.66 -13.58
C LEU A 396 34.41 -23.78 -14.80
N VAL A 397 34.10 -22.50 -14.58
CA VAL A 397 33.85 -21.57 -15.70
C VAL A 397 35.09 -21.33 -16.51
N LYS A 398 36.26 -21.20 -15.88
CA LYS A 398 37.53 -21.05 -16.61
C LYS A 398 37.88 -22.29 -17.46
N GLU A 399 37.67 -23.48 -16.93
CA GLU A 399 37.94 -24.74 -17.58
C GLU A 399 37.05 -24.93 -18.81
N HIS A 400 35.75 -24.75 -18.65
CA HIS A 400 34.75 -25.06 -19.67
C HIS A 400 34.52 -23.93 -20.68
N TYR A 401 34.55 -22.65 -20.22
CA TYR A 401 34.21 -21.48 -21.03
C TYR A 401 35.38 -20.50 -21.24
N GLY A 402 36.56 -20.80 -20.70
CA GLY A 402 37.70 -19.87 -20.82
C GLY A 402 38.12 -19.55 -22.26
N LYS A 403 37.87 -20.44 -23.22
CA LYS A 403 38.12 -20.23 -24.65
C LYS A 403 36.94 -19.66 -25.43
N LYS A 404 35.74 -19.67 -24.82
CA LYS A 404 34.47 -19.26 -25.43
C LYS A 404 33.56 -18.56 -24.38
N PRO A 405 34.02 -17.43 -23.83
CA PRO A 405 33.29 -16.74 -22.79
C PRO A 405 31.90 -16.25 -23.23
N GLU A 406 31.71 -15.99 -24.52
CA GLU A 406 30.45 -15.58 -25.13
C GLU A 406 29.34 -16.63 -24.96
N GLU A 407 29.67 -17.94 -25.00
CA GLU A 407 28.70 -19.01 -24.81
C GLU A 407 28.13 -18.98 -23.38
N TYR A 408 28.98 -18.78 -22.38
CA TYR A 408 28.54 -18.62 -20.97
C TYR A 408 27.68 -17.38 -20.78
N LEU A 409 28.10 -16.22 -21.29
CA LEU A 409 27.34 -14.98 -21.16
C LEU A 409 26.01 -15.05 -21.92
N ALA A 410 25.95 -15.73 -23.07
CA ALA A 410 24.72 -15.94 -23.82
C ALA A 410 23.66 -16.66 -22.96
N ARG A 411 24.08 -17.69 -22.21
CA ARG A 411 23.19 -18.39 -21.26
C ARG A 411 22.63 -17.44 -20.17
N LEU A 412 23.47 -16.55 -19.61
CA LEU A 412 23.03 -15.58 -18.61
C LEU A 412 22.00 -14.58 -19.19
N TYR A 413 22.16 -14.20 -20.48
CA TYR A 413 21.16 -13.39 -21.18
C TYR A 413 19.84 -14.15 -21.41
N GLU A 414 19.91 -15.44 -21.77
CA GLU A 414 18.73 -16.32 -21.89
C GLU A 414 17.96 -16.41 -20.56
N TYR A 415 18.66 -16.36 -19.43
CA TYR A 415 18.07 -16.32 -18.07
C TYR A 415 17.49 -14.97 -17.67
N LYS A 416 17.48 -13.99 -18.57
CA LYS A 416 16.93 -12.65 -18.36
C LYS A 416 17.55 -11.87 -17.20
N LEU A 417 18.81 -12.15 -16.86
CA LEU A 417 19.51 -11.51 -15.75
C LEU A 417 19.90 -10.05 -16.03
N ALA A 418 19.94 -9.64 -17.31
CA ALA A 418 20.24 -8.27 -17.71
C ALA A 418 19.13 -7.61 -18.54
N ASP A 419 17.98 -8.27 -18.71
CA ASP A 419 16.86 -7.73 -19.48
C ASP A 419 16.06 -6.72 -18.65
N ALA A 420 15.56 -5.68 -19.32
CA ALA A 420 14.56 -4.81 -18.70
C ALA A 420 13.22 -5.54 -18.69
N PHE A 421 12.59 -5.64 -17.52
CA PHE A 421 11.21 -6.07 -17.42
C PHE A 421 10.29 -4.89 -17.73
N ASP A 422 9.22 -5.12 -18.49
CA ASP A 422 8.10 -4.18 -18.55
C ASP A 422 7.30 -4.32 -17.25
N PHE A 423 7.72 -3.58 -16.23
CA PHE A 423 7.17 -3.62 -14.90
C PHE A 423 6.36 -2.36 -14.61
N GLU A 424 5.29 -2.46 -13.82
CA GLU A 424 4.33 -1.37 -13.63
C GLU A 424 4.90 -0.16 -12.89
N LEU A 425 6.01 -0.34 -12.15
CA LEU A 425 6.60 0.74 -11.38
C LEU A 425 7.73 1.45 -12.13
N GLU A 426 7.76 2.77 -12.03
CA GLU A 426 8.84 3.59 -12.57
C GLU A 426 10.11 3.49 -11.72
N GLY A 427 11.25 3.81 -12.33
CA GLY A 427 12.54 3.86 -11.64
C GLY A 427 13.25 2.50 -11.55
N PHE A 428 12.93 1.58 -12.45
CA PHE A 428 13.62 0.31 -12.57
C PHE A 428 15.07 0.51 -13.01
N ALA A 429 16.03 0.06 -12.20
CA ALA A 429 17.44 0.19 -12.52
C ALA A 429 17.85 -0.83 -13.58
N LYS A 430 18.75 -0.38 -14.46
CA LYS A 430 19.28 -1.25 -15.52
C LYS A 430 20.21 -2.30 -14.93
N ALA A 431 19.91 -3.57 -15.15
CA ALA A 431 20.84 -4.67 -14.94
C ALA A 431 21.88 -4.73 -16.06
N THR A 432 23.08 -5.22 -15.76
CA THR A 432 24.17 -5.29 -16.74
C THR A 432 24.97 -6.57 -16.58
N LEU A 433 25.35 -7.15 -17.72
CA LEU A 433 26.36 -8.18 -17.83
C LEU A 433 27.53 -7.63 -18.66
N PRO A 434 28.76 -8.08 -18.45
CA PRO A 434 29.90 -7.63 -19.26
C PRO A 434 29.75 -8.11 -20.72
N ASP A 435 30.28 -7.30 -21.61
CA ASP A 435 30.33 -7.61 -23.06
C ASP A 435 31.76 -7.99 -23.44
N THR A 436 31.94 -9.20 -24.02
CA THR A 436 33.23 -9.72 -24.50
C THR A 436 33.87 -8.86 -25.60
N LYS A 437 33.05 -8.07 -26.30
CA LYS A 437 33.50 -7.14 -27.36
C LYS A 437 33.92 -5.76 -26.79
N SER A 438 33.67 -5.50 -25.52
CA SER A 438 34.05 -4.24 -24.86
C SER A 438 35.56 -4.12 -24.76
N LYS A 439 36.08 -2.91 -24.95
CA LYS A 439 37.52 -2.60 -24.74
C LYS A 439 37.96 -2.82 -23.27
N THR A 440 37.03 -2.86 -22.34
CA THR A 440 37.28 -3.09 -20.91
C THR A 440 37.25 -4.56 -20.52
N TRP A 441 36.83 -5.45 -21.43
CA TRP A 441 36.75 -6.89 -21.15
C TRP A 441 38.13 -7.49 -20.86
N SER A 442 38.18 -8.34 -19.86
CA SER A 442 39.34 -9.16 -19.54
C SER A 442 38.93 -10.60 -19.19
N PRO A 443 39.83 -11.60 -19.37
CA PRO A 443 39.53 -12.96 -18.91
C PRO A 443 39.20 -13.08 -17.41
N THR A 444 39.59 -12.11 -16.65
CA THR A 444 39.24 -12.04 -15.23
C THR A 444 37.72 -11.77 -15.03
N ASP A 445 37.08 -11.00 -15.93
CA ASP A 445 35.66 -10.73 -15.85
C ASP A 445 34.82 -11.99 -15.94
N LEU A 446 35.18 -12.94 -16.81
CA LEU A 446 34.50 -14.22 -16.92
C LEU A 446 34.42 -14.93 -15.55
N ILE A 447 35.57 -15.09 -14.87
CA ILE A 447 35.62 -15.79 -13.59
C ILE A 447 35.03 -14.97 -12.43
N GLN A 448 34.92 -13.66 -12.58
CA GLN A 448 34.23 -12.79 -11.63
C GLN A 448 32.71 -12.88 -11.78
N VAL A 449 32.18 -12.87 -13.00
CA VAL A 449 30.74 -13.07 -13.26
C VAL A 449 30.29 -14.41 -12.71
N ALA A 450 31.10 -15.45 -12.83
CA ALA A 450 30.80 -16.79 -12.30
C ALA A 450 30.43 -16.81 -10.80
N ILE A 451 30.89 -15.82 -10.06
CA ILE A 451 30.65 -15.68 -8.61
C ILE A 451 29.87 -14.41 -8.25
N GLY A 452 29.33 -13.70 -9.26
CA GLY A 452 28.44 -12.56 -9.12
C GLY A 452 29.12 -11.22 -8.91
N TYR A 453 30.33 -11.03 -9.48
CA TYR A 453 30.99 -9.73 -9.63
C TYR A 453 31.06 -9.36 -11.12
N SER A 454 31.41 -8.14 -11.45
CA SER A 454 31.40 -7.60 -12.81
C SER A 454 30.03 -7.67 -13.53
N ALA A 455 28.95 -7.92 -12.79
CA ALA A 455 27.57 -7.89 -13.23
C ALA A 455 26.72 -7.12 -12.23
N THR A 456 25.66 -6.48 -12.67
CA THR A 456 24.72 -5.79 -11.75
C THR A 456 23.30 -6.26 -11.99
N GLU A 457 22.58 -6.55 -10.91
CA GLU A 457 21.20 -7.03 -10.93
C GLU A 457 20.41 -6.37 -9.81
N THR A 458 19.11 -6.17 -10.04
CA THR A 458 18.20 -5.77 -8.95
C THR A 458 17.71 -7.01 -8.20
N PRO A 459 17.26 -6.86 -6.95
CA PRO A 459 16.61 -7.95 -6.22
C PRO A 459 15.45 -8.61 -7.01
N LEU A 460 14.70 -7.82 -7.81
CA LEU A 460 13.62 -8.36 -8.64
C LEU A 460 14.12 -9.28 -9.75
N HIS A 461 15.26 -8.98 -10.41
CA HIS A 461 15.86 -9.90 -11.38
C HIS A 461 16.23 -11.23 -10.72
N ILE A 462 16.92 -11.15 -9.58
CA ILE A 462 17.40 -12.33 -8.87
C ILE A 462 16.24 -13.23 -8.44
N VAL A 463 15.17 -12.67 -7.81
CA VAL A 463 14.04 -13.50 -7.36
C VAL A 463 13.25 -14.09 -8.54
N THR A 464 13.14 -13.36 -9.67
CA THR A 464 12.47 -13.86 -10.88
C THR A 464 13.22 -15.06 -11.47
N PHE A 465 14.54 -15.03 -11.46
CA PHE A 465 15.37 -16.18 -11.87
C PHE A 465 15.17 -17.39 -10.93
N TYR A 466 15.18 -17.19 -9.62
CA TYR A 466 14.94 -18.28 -8.66
C TYR A 466 13.51 -18.80 -8.71
N ASN A 467 12.55 -17.93 -9.00
CA ASN A 467 11.16 -18.30 -9.24
C ASN A 467 11.05 -19.27 -10.43
N ALA A 468 11.78 -19.01 -11.52
CA ALA A 468 11.79 -19.89 -12.67
C ALA A 468 12.37 -21.30 -12.34
N ILE A 469 13.41 -21.38 -11.51
CA ILE A 469 13.92 -22.67 -11.03
C ILE A 469 12.85 -23.41 -10.21
N ALA A 470 12.20 -22.72 -9.29
CA ALA A 470 11.10 -23.25 -8.50
C ALA A 470 9.92 -23.73 -9.37
N ASN A 471 9.70 -23.07 -10.50
CA ASN A 471 8.68 -23.40 -11.50
C ASN A 471 9.19 -24.35 -12.61
N LYS A 472 10.18 -25.18 -12.27
CA LYS A 472 10.75 -26.23 -13.15
C LYS A 472 11.28 -25.69 -14.49
N GLY A 473 11.90 -24.51 -14.47
CA GLY A 473 12.51 -23.85 -15.61
C GLY A 473 11.61 -22.82 -16.30
N LYS A 474 10.34 -22.76 -16.01
CA LYS A 474 9.41 -21.81 -16.62
C LYS A 474 9.48 -20.45 -15.89
N MET A 475 9.90 -19.41 -16.60
CA MET A 475 10.02 -18.06 -16.05
C MET A 475 8.77 -17.24 -16.30
N MET A 476 8.15 -16.79 -15.23
CA MET A 476 6.97 -15.92 -15.26
C MET A 476 7.39 -14.45 -15.13
N LYS A 477 6.68 -13.57 -15.84
CA LYS A 477 6.83 -12.11 -15.68
C LYS A 477 6.32 -11.68 -14.32
N PRO A 478 7.13 -10.95 -13.52
CA PRO A 478 6.61 -10.36 -12.28
C PRO A 478 5.59 -9.26 -12.58
N TYR A 479 4.50 -9.18 -11.81
CA TYR A 479 3.46 -8.16 -11.97
C TYR A 479 2.79 -7.83 -10.64
N LEU A 480 2.19 -6.63 -10.58
CA LEU A 480 1.59 -6.06 -9.36
C LEU A 480 0.09 -5.83 -9.46
N VAL A 481 -0.52 -5.82 -10.66
CA VAL A 481 -1.94 -5.54 -10.84
C VAL A 481 -2.64 -6.73 -11.44
N GLU A 482 -3.73 -7.16 -10.78
CA GLU A 482 -4.52 -8.34 -11.15
C GLU A 482 -5.73 -7.98 -11.99
N SER A 483 -6.46 -6.92 -11.61
CA SER A 483 -7.66 -6.48 -12.33
C SER A 483 -7.95 -5.00 -12.11
N ILE A 484 -8.76 -4.47 -13.04
CA ILE A 484 -9.45 -3.20 -12.89
C ILE A 484 -10.93 -3.52 -12.65
N GLU A 485 -11.52 -2.90 -11.64
CA GLU A 485 -12.87 -3.16 -11.19
C GLU A 485 -13.72 -1.89 -11.20
N LYS A 486 -15.01 -2.03 -11.50
CA LYS A 486 -15.98 -0.95 -11.41
C LYS A 486 -17.15 -1.42 -10.57
N GLU A 487 -17.37 -0.77 -9.43
CA GLU A 487 -18.47 -1.09 -8.51
C GLU A 487 -18.50 -2.58 -8.08
N GLY A 488 -17.31 -3.21 -8.04
CA GLY A 488 -17.13 -4.63 -7.69
C GLY A 488 -17.11 -5.59 -8.89
N ASP A 489 -17.47 -5.13 -10.08
CA ASP A 489 -17.40 -5.93 -11.31
C ASP A 489 -16.03 -5.78 -11.98
N ILE A 490 -15.44 -6.90 -12.40
CA ILE A 490 -14.16 -6.91 -13.11
C ILE A 490 -14.38 -6.46 -14.55
N ILE A 491 -13.84 -5.32 -14.94
CA ILE A 491 -13.89 -4.79 -16.31
C ILE A 491 -12.66 -5.19 -17.14
N GLU A 492 -11.54 -5.41 -16.49
CA GLU A 492 -10.29 -5.88 -17.12
C GLU A 492 -9.53 -6.79 -16.17
N ARG A 493 -9.02 -7.92 -16.67
CA ARG A 493 -8.19 -8.85 -15.90
C ARG A 493 -6.88 -9.09 -16.59
N PHE A 494 -5.77 -8.86 -15.86
CA PHE A 494 -4.42 -9.13 -16.33
C PHE A 494 -4.07 -10.61 -16.07
N LYS A 495 -3.64 -11.30 -17.13
CA LYS A 495 -3.28 -12.71 -17.03
C LYS A 495 -1.76 -12.83 -16.78
N PRO A 496 -1.33 -13.86 -16.04
CA PRO A 496 0.09 -14.15 -15.91
C PRO A 496 0.76 -14.34 -17.28
N GLU A 497 1.87 -13.66 -17.48
CA GLU A 497 2.68 -13.71 -18.71
C GLU A 497 3.93 -14.58 -18.50
N ILE A 498 4.37 -15.26 -19.57
CA ILE A 498 5.59 -16.05 -19.57
C ILE A 498 6.70 -15.20 -20.19
N LEU A 499 7.79 -14.94 -19.44
CA LEU A 499 8.99 -14.29 -19.97
C LEU A 499 9.86 -15.25 -20.77
N ASN A 500 10.02 -16.48 -20.30
CA ASN A 500 10.74 -17.55 -20.99
C ASN A 500 10.09 -18.90 -20.64
N GLY A 501 9.77 -19.67 -21.67
CA GLY A 501 9.08 -20.95 -21.52
C GLY A 501 9.92 -22.03 -20.81
N ALA A 502 11.26 -21.97 -20.96
CA ALA A 502 12.19 -22.90 -20.31
C ALA A 502 13.60 -22.30 -20.28
N ILE A 503 14.01 -21.75 -19.12
CA ILE A 503 15.40 -21.33 -18.92
C ILE A 503 16.36 -22.51 -18.70
N CYS A 504 15.83 -23.65 -18.34
CA CYS A 504 16.54 -24.94 -18.23
C CYS A 504 15.57 -26.10 -18.35
N SER A 505 16.09 -27.30 -18.54
CA SER A 505 15.32 -28.54 -18.51
C SER A 505 14.78 -28.82 -17.08
N LYS A 506 13.69 -29.58 -17.00
CA LYS A 506 13.13 -30.02 -15.70
C LYS A 506 14.15 -30.81 -14.90
N ALA A 507 14.98 -31.65 -15.56
CA ALA A 507 16.02 -32.43 -14.94
C ALA A 507 17.09 -31.55 -14.26
N THR A 508 17.51 -30.49 -14.94
CA THR A 508 18.41 -29.49 -14.36
C THR A 508 17.77 -28.74 -13.20
N ALA A 509 16.50 -28.34 -13.31
CA ALA A 509 15.77 -27.69 -12.22
C ALA A 509 15.68 -28.60 -10.98
N ASP A 510 15.35 -29.88 -11.16
CA ASP A 510 15.29 -30.88 -10.06
C ASP A 510 16.68 -31.09 -9.43
N THR A 511 17.74 -31.08 -10.23
CA THR A 511 19.14 -31.18 -9.77
C THR A 511 19.55 -29.94 -8.96
N LEU A 512 19.19 -28.75 -9.44
CA LEU A 512 19.41 -27.48 -8.71
C LEU A 512 18.63 -27.45 -7.40
N LEU A 513 17.39 -27.94 -7.39
CA LEU A 513 16.60 -28.05 -6.17
C LEU A 513 17.32 -28.89 -5.09
N ARG A 514 17.89 -30.03 -5.51
CA ARG A 514 18.70 -30.89 -4.62
C ARG A 514 19.91 -30.11 -4.05
N ALA A 515 20.64 -29.39 -4.90
CA ALA A 515 21.78 -28.58 -4.48
C ALA A 515 21.37 -27.42 -3.56
N LEU A 516 20.28 -26.70 -3.84
CA LEU A 516 19.79 -25.60 -3.03
C LEU A 516 19.31 -26.05 -1.64
N LYS A 517 18.75 -27.25 -1.52
CA LYS A 517 18.41 -27.88 -0.22
C LYS A 517 19.64 -28.13 0.64
N THR A 518 20.78 -28.53 0.06
CA THR A 518 22.01 -28.75 0.87
C THR A 518 22.55 -27.45 1.46
N VAL A 519 22.38 -26.32 0.77
CA VAL A 519 22.80 -25.00 1.28
C VAL A 519 22.06 -24.64 2.58
N THR A 520 20.79 -24.99 2.67
CA THR A 520 19.92 -24.64 3.81
C THR A 520 19.98 -25.67 4.92
N SER A 521 20.24 -26.95 4.62
CA SER A 521 20.35 -28.03 5.61
C SER A 521 21.72 -28.12 6.28
N GLU A 522 22.80 -27.90 5.54
CA GLU A 522 24.18 -28.19 5.95
C GLU A 522 25.19 -27.09 5.58
N GLY A 523 24.78 -26.13 4.74
CA GLY A 523 25.68 -25.12 4.17
C GLY A 523 25.59 -23.75 4.83
N THR A 524 25.77 -22.72 4.01
CA THR A 524 25.82 -21.32 4.47
C THR A 524 24.45 -20.76 4.90
N GLY A 525 23.34 -21.46 4.59
CA GLY A 525 21.96 -21.03 4.86
C GLY A 525 21.30 -21.70 6.06
N THR A 526 22.03 -22.36 6.95
CA THR A 526 21.48 -23.20 8.05
C THR A 526 20.58 -22.47 9.05
N LYS A 527 20.55 -21.14 9.07
CA LYS A 527 19.61 -20.37 9.91
C LYS A 527 18.14 -20.63 9.58
N VAL A 528 17.82 -21.08 8.34
CA VAL A 528 16.45 -21.45 7.94
C VAL A 528 16.16 -22.96 8.15
N LYS A 529 17.12 -23.75 8.58
CA LYS A 529 16.98 -25.21 8.70
C LYS A 529 15.76 -25.66 9.50
N ASN A 530 15.48 -24.93 10.59
CA ASN A 530 14.38 -25.23 11.51
C ASN A 530 13.15 -24.35 11.22
N ALA A 531 12.92 -23.94 9.99
CA ALA A 531 11.67 -23.31 9.59
C ALA A 531 10.53 -24.35 9.54
N ARG A 532 9.28 -23.89 9.66
CA ARG A 532 8.09 -24.77 9.68
C ARG A 532 7.93 -25.63 8.43
N CYS A 533 8.41 -25.17 7.28
CA CYS A 533 8.56 -26.00 6.11
C CYS A 533 10.00 -25.92 5.58
N LYS A 534 10.40 -26.90 4.76
CA LYS A 534 11.73 -26.91 4.14
C LYS A 534 11.89 -25.74 3.19
N VAL A 535 13.05 -25.08 3.24
CA VAL A 535 13.43 -24.01 2.33
C VAL A 535 14.56 -24.51 1.43
N ALA A 536 14.48 -24.23 0.15
CA ALA A 536 15.61 -24.37 -0.78
C ALA A 536 16.09 -22.97 -1.16
N GLY A 537 17.39 -22.70 -1.05
CA GLY A 537 17.87 -21.34 -1.30
C GLY A 537 19.38 -21.18 -1.25
N LYS A 538 19.82 -19.97 -1.53
CA LYS A 538 21.24 -19.59 -1.61
C LYS A 538 21.50 -18.30 -0.85
N THR A 539 22.59 -18.23 -0.13
CA THR A 539 23.12 -17.02 0.47
C THR A 539 24.07 -16.30 -0.48
N GLY A 540 24.00 -14.98 -0.47
CA GLY A 540 24.92 -14.10 -1.16
C GLY A 540 25.56 -13.09 -0.20
N THR A 541 26.80 -12.74 -0.49
CA THR A 541 27.49 -11.62 0.16
C THR A 541 28.35 -10.95 -0.89
N ALA A 542 28.13 -9.68 -1.09
CA ALA A 542 28.91 -8.85 -2.01
C ALA A 542 29.39 -7.59 -1.32
N TRP A 543 30.52 -7.08 -1.78
CA TRP A 543 30.86 -5.67 -1.55
C TRP A 543 30.05 -4.84 -2.53
N VAL A 544 29.56 -3.72 -2.09
CA VAL A 544 28.81 -2.82 -2.97
C VAL A 544 29.61 -1.55 -3.24
N VAL A 545 29.39 -1.00 -4.41
CA VAL A 545 29.79 0.38 -4.67
C VAL A 545 29.10 1.27 -3.66
N MET A 546 29.90 2.04 -2.91
CA MET A 546 29.39 2.82 -1.81
C MET A 546 28.47 3.95 -2.28
N ASP A 547 27.46 4.23 -1.49
CA ASP A 547 26.66 5.45 -1.61
C ASP A 547 27.58 6.67 -1.46
N PRO A 548 27.49 7.66 -2.36
CA PRO A 548 28.28 8.89 -2.28
C PRO A 548 28.25 9.61 -0.92
N LYS A 549 27.18 9.42 -0.13
CA LYS A 549 27.07 9.94 1.24
C LYS A 549 28.17 9.44 2.19
N TYR A 550 28.79 8.28 1.89
CA TYR A 550 29.87 7.68 2.67
C TYR A 550 31.27 7.94 2.10
N THR A 551 31.37 8.56 0.93
CA THR A 551 32.62 8.74 0.18
C THR A 551 32.92 10.19 -0.16
N GLU A 552 32.35 11.13 0.58
CA GLU A 552 32.53 12.58 0.35
C GLU A 552 32.14 13.00 -1.08
N GLY A 553 31.08 12.36 -1.62
CA GLY A 553 30.56 12.61 -2.97
C GLY A 553 31.26 11.83 -4.08
N ARG A 554 32.30 11.01 -3.78
CA ARG A 554 32.97 10.19 -4.80
C ARG A 554 32.14 8.95 -5.13
N GLY A 555 31.71 8.81 -6.38
CA GLY A 555 31.03 7.62 -6.90
C GLY A 555 32.01 6.51 -7.36
N GLY A 556 31.48 5.30 -7.55
CA GLY A 556 32.22 4.18 -8.16
C GLY A 556 33.30 3.53 -7.27
N VAL A 557 33.34 3.80 -6.00
CA VAL A 557 34.37 3.29 -5.08
C VAL A 557 33.78 2.26 -4.09
N TYR A 558 34.55 1.23 -3.75
CA TYR A 558 34.18 0.18 -2.79
C TYR A 558 34.68 0.45 -1.36
N LYS A 559 35.45 1.49 -1.16
CA LYS A 559 36.03 1.84 0.16
C LYS A 559 35.86 3.33 0.44
N ASP A 560 35.54 3.66 1.68
CA ASP A 560 35.63 5.05 2.15
C ASP A 560 37.08 5.50 2.38
N SER A 561 37.29 6.74 2.85
CA SER A 561 38.59 7.32 3.18
C SER A 561 39.34 6.54 4.27
N ASN A 562 38.61 5.78 5.10
CA ASN A 562 39.18 4.94 6.17
C ASN A 562 39.43 3.49 5.74
N GLY A 563 39.23 3.15 4.47
CA GLY A 563 39.35 1.79 3.92
C GLY A 563 38.20 0.84 4.28
N ARG A 564 37.14 1.33 4.91
CA ARG A 564 35.96 0.55 5.29
C ARG A 564 35.09 0.25 4.06
N LYS A 565 34.35 -0.87 4.09
CA LYS A 565 33.53 -1.36 2.98
C LYS A 565 32.08 -1.42 3.40
N GLN A 566 31.19 -1.22 2.43
CA GLN A 566 29.77 -1.50 2.57
C GLN A 566 29.48 -2.90 2.03
N TYR A 567 28.62 -3.65 2.73
CA TYR A 567 28.24 -5.02 2.37
C TYR A 567 26.78 -5.10 1.97
N GLN A 568 26.50 -5.96 1.02
CA GLN A 568 25.16 -6.45 0.69
C GLN A 568 25.09 -7.90 1.11
N GLY A 569 24.18 -8.24 2.03
CA GLY A 569 23.82 -9.61 2.36
C GLY A 569 22.49 -9.96 1.72
N THR A 570 22.46 -11.10 1.02
CA THR A 570 21.26 -11.58 0.33
C THR A 570 20.97 -13.02 0.73
N PHE A 571 19.70 -13.33 0.97
CA PHE A 571 19.17 -14.67 0.97
C PHE A 571 18.04 -14.74 -0.05
N VAL A 572 18.12 -15.70 -0.98
CA VAL A 572 17.08 -15.94 -1.98
C VAL A 572 16.77 -17.41 -2.05
N GLY A 573 15.51 -17.76 -2.22
CA GLY A 573 15.07 -19.14 -2.28
C GLY A 573 13.56 -19.26 -2.45
N PHE A 574 13.04 -20.46 -2.23
CA PHE A 574 11.64 -20.76 -2.36
C PHE A 574 11.18 -21.78 -1.32
N PHE A 575 9.90 -21.76 -1.06
CA PHE A 575 9.27 -22.60 -0.03
C PHE A 575 7.78 -22.88 -0.37
N PRO A 576 7.21 -24.06 0.06
CA PRO A 576 7.95 -25.25 0.55
C PRO A 576 8.94 -25.76 -0.49
N ALA A 577 10.08 -26.34 -0.09
CA ALA A 577 11.12 -26.74 -1.03
C ALA A 577 10.69 -27.86 -2.00
N ASP A 578 9.82 -28.75 -1.56
CA ASP A 578 9.40 -29.92 -2.35
C ASP A 578 8.32 -29.56 -3.38
N GLU A 579 7.38 -28.68 -3.00
CA GLU A 579 6.32 -28.11 -3.86
C GLU A 579 6.29 -26.59 -3.71
N PRO A 580 7.15 -25.87 -4.41
CA PRO A 580 7.30 -24.43 -4.23
C PRO A 580 6.00 -23.68 -4.54
N LYS A 581 5.50 -22.92 -3.55
CA LYS A 581 4.38 -21.99 -3.68
C LYS A 581 4.87 -20.56 -3.84
N TYR A 582 5.87 -20.20 -3.02
CA TYR A 582 6.46 -18.86 -3.05
C TYR A 582 7.97 -18.92 -3.24
N SER A 583 8.50 -18.01 -4.04
CA SER A 583 9.91 -17.62 -4.04
C SER A 583 10.06 -16.30 -3.29
N ALA A 584 11.15 -16.14 -2.56
CA ALA A 584 11.41 -14.93 -1.81
C ALA A 584 12.89 -14.53 -1.85
N ILE A 585 13.14 -13.23 -1.85
CA ILE A 585 14.48 -12.65 -1.66
C ILE A 585 14.46 -11.62 -0.54
N ILE A 586 15.47 -11.67 0.29
CA ILE A 586 15.77 -10.69 1.32
C ILE A 586 17.16 -10.14 1.03
N THR A 587 17.26 -8.85 0.80
CA THR A 587 18.54 -8.15 0.64
C THR A 587 18.66 -7.04 1.67
N ILE A 588 19.76 -7.04 2.42
CA ILE A 588 20.04 -6.07 3.47
C ILE A 588 21.40 -5.44 3.17
N TRP A 589 21.50 -4.11 3.30
CA TRP A 589 22.73 -3.34 3.10
C TRP A 589 23.23 -2.80 4.42
N SER A 590 24.53 -3.07 4.71
CA SER A 590 25.19 -2.56 5.90
C SER A 590 25.63 -1.10 5.70
N LYS A 591 25.91 -0.41 6.80
CA LYS A 591 26.78 0.78 6.79
C LYS A 591 28.25 0.38 6.68
N PRO A 592 29.14 1.27 6.26
CA PRO A 592 30.59 0.99 6.23
C PRO A 592 31.21 0.70 7.58
N THR A 593 30.55 1.07 8.66
CA THR A 593 30.97 0.85 10.04
C THR A 593 30.93 -0.62 10.48
N LEU A 594 30.08 -1.43 9.84
CA LEU A 594 29.95 -2.85 10.12
C LEU A 594 31.14 -3.64 9.54
N GLN A 595 31.95 -4.27 10.40
CA GLN A 595 33.19 -4.92 9.99
C GLN A 595 32.97 -6.22 9.20
N SER A 596 31.91 -6.98 9.49
CA SER A 596 31.56 -8.20 8.78
C SER A 596 30.06 -8.38 8.70
N PHE A 597 29.59 -8.75 7.50
CA PHE A 597 28.17 -8.99 7.25
C PHE A 597 28.00 -10.08 6.18
N HIS A 598 27.08 -11.01 6.38
CA HIS A 598 26.87 -12.14 5.49
C HIS A 598 25.38 -12.42 5.25
N GLY A 599 25.02 -12.87 4.04
CA GLY A 599 23.65 -13.22 3.69
C GLY A 599 23.06 -14.39 4.49
N GLY A 600 23.92 -15.23 5.08
CA GLY A 600 23.53 -16.32 5.98
C GLY A 600 23.18 -15.89 7.43
N THR A 601 23.23 -14.60 7.74
CA THR A 601 22.92 -14.02 9.07
C THR A 601 21.52 -13.40 9.08
N LEU A 602 21.44 -12.07 9.11
CA LEU A 602 20.15 -11.35 9.21
C LEU A 602 19.17 -11.67 8.04
N PRO A 603 19.59 -11.74 6.75
CA PRO A 603 18.68 -12.11 5.68
C PRO A 603 18.09 -13.51 5.85
N ALA A 604 18.90 -14.48 6.30
CA ALA A 604 18.42 -15.83 6.53
C ALA A 604 17.46 -15.92 7.72
N LEU A 605 17.67 -15.13 8.77
CA LEU A 605 16.74 -15.05 9.92
C LEU A 605 15.40 -14.42 9.50
N ALA A 606 15.43 -13.34 8.70
CA ALA A 606 14.22 -12.76 8.13
C ALA A 606 13.47 -13.78 7.26
N MET A 607 14.18 -14.51 6.39
CA MET A 607 13.58 -15.58 5.58
C MET A 607 12.89 -16.62 6.45
N LYS A 608 13.55 -17.09 7.53
CA LYS A 608 12.94 -18.07 8.44
C LYS A 608 11.65 -17.55 9.04
N GLU A 609 11.65 -16.30 9.53
CA GLU A 609 10.48 -15.68 10.14
C GLU A 609 9.32 -15.50 9.13
N ILE A 610 9.65 -15.10 7.90
CA ILE A 610 8.67 -15.01 6.80
C ILE A 610 8.04 -16.37 6.53
N VAL A 611 8.86 -17.40 6.37
CA VAL A 611 8.41 -18.76 6.09
C VAL A 611 7.49 -19.26 7.21
N ASP A 612 7.92 -19.11 8.46
CA ASP A 612 7.18 -19.60 9.63
C ASP A 612 5.80 -18.94 9.76
N ASN A 613 5.73 -17.63 9.52
CA ASN A 613 4.48 -16.88 9.66
C ASN A 613 3.58 -17.02 8.43
N THR A 614 4.14 -17.05 7.21
CA THR A 614 3.36 -17.26 5.98
C THR A 614 2.76 -18.67 5.98
N TYR A 615 3.52 -19.67 6.43
CA TYR A 615 3.03 -21.04 6.58
C TYR A 615 1.86 -21.12 7.57
N ALA A 616 1.90 -20.33 8.65
CA ALA A 616 0.84 -20.30 9.65
C ALA A 616 -0.46 -19.61 9.17
N LEU A 617 -0.38 -18.74 8.15
CA LEU A 617 -1.57 -18.12 7.56
C LEU A 617 -2.32 -19.03 6.61
N ASP A 618 -1.65 -20.00 6.01
CA ASP A 618 -2.21 -20.80 4.93
C ASP A 618 -2.81 -22.10 5.46
N CYS A 619 -4.13 -22.14 5.54
CA CYS A 619 -4.87 -23.31 6.03
C CYS A 619 -4.68 -24.56 5.16
N GLU A 620 -4.36 -24.39 3.85
CA GLU A 620 -4.12 -25.53 2.94
C GLU A 620 -2.85 -26.32 3.33
N TRP A 621 -1.86 -25.63 3.92
CA TRP A 621 -0.67 -26.29 4.43
C TRP A 621 -0.90 -27.03 5.74
N GLY A 622 -2.02 -26.76 6.44
CA GLY A 622 -2.43 -27.44 7.67
C GLY A 622 -2.69 -28.93 7.48
N GLU A 623 -3.22 -29.34 6.33
CA GLU A 623 -3.45 -30.77 6.03
C GLU A 623 -2.15 -31.59 5.92
N GLU A 624 -1.02 -30.97 5.56
CA GLU A 624 0.29 -31.63 5.58
C GLU A 624 0.87 -31.75 7.00
N ILE A 625 0.50 -30.87 7.93
CA ILE A 625 0.91 -30.97 9.35
C ILE A 625 0.28 -32.19 9.98
N GLU A 626 -0.99 -32.50 9.71
CA GLU A 626 -1.66 -33.70 10.19
C GLU A 626 -1.05 -34.99 9.61
N LYS A 627 -0.48 -34.95 8.40
CA LYS A 627 0.17 -36.10 7.75
C LYS A 627 1.62 -36.35 8.21
N LYS A 628 2.36 -35.35 8.70
CA LYS A 628 3.82 -35.42 8.96
C LYS A 628 4.25 -35.16 10.41
N GLY A 629 3.40 -34.62 11.23
CA GLY A 629 3.68 -34.30 12.61
C GLY A 629 2.53 -34.74 13.47
N ARG A 630 2.54 -35.99 13.86
CA ARG A 630 1.91 -36.30 15.13
C ARG A 630 2.56 -35.36 16.16
N ILE A 631 1.89 -34.25 16.48
CA ILE A 631 1.84 -33.83 17.86
C ILE A 631 1.53 -35.13 18.59
N PRO A 632 2.32 -35.53 19.59
CA PRO A 632 1.91 -36.71 20.37
C PRO A 632 0.41 -36.50 20.61
N GLU A 633 -0.40 -37.47 20.18
CA GLU A 633 -1.76 -37.55 20.65
C GLU A 633 -1.60 -37.41 22.16
N MET A 634 -1.82 -36.25 22.70
CA MET A 634 -2.47 -36.19 23.98
C MET A 634 -3.73 -36.98 23.69
N GLU A 635 -3.74 -38.20 24.23
CA GLU A 635 -4.92 -39.01 24.25
C GLU A 635 -6.06 -38.07 24.56
N ALA A 636 -6.86 -37.79 23.55
CA ALA A 636 -8.16 -37.25 23.76
C ALA A 636 -8.86 -38.38 24.49
N GLU A 637 -8.78 -38.36 25.82
CA GLU A 637 -9.75 -39.07 26.61
C GLU A 637 -11.08 -38.67 26.01
N GLU A 638 -11.74 -39.66 25.42
CA GLU A 638 -13.10 -39.57 24.92
C GLU A 638 -13.99 -39.04 26.04
N ILE A 639 -14.20 -37.71 26.05
CA ILE A 639 -15.22 -37.07 26.89
C ILE A 639 -16.50 -36.98 26.06
N TYR A 640 -16.96 -38.16 25.60
CA TYR A 640 -18.35 -38.37 25.20
C TYR A 640 -18.88 -39.53 26.04
N THR A 641 -19.18 -39.26 27.30
CA THR A 641 -20.13 -40.08 28.05
C THR A 641 -21.33 -39.22 28.35
N ASP A 642 -22.43 -39.58 27.77
CA ASP A 642 -23.79 -39.24 28.13
C ASP A 642 -23.96 -39.44 29.65
N ASN A 643 -23.84 -38.38 30.45
CA ASN A 643 -24.08 -38.45 31.87
C ASN A 643 -25.01 -37.34 32.32
N GLU A 644 -26.21 -37.69 32.65
CA GLU A 644 -27.22 -36.83 33.30
C GLU A 644 -26.83 -36.34 34.72
N LYS A 645 -25.67 -36.69 35.24
CA LYS A 645 -25.07 -36.14 36.48
C LYS A 645 -23.93 -35.21 36.07
N GLY A 646 -24.01 -33.96 36.45
CA GLY A 646 -23.05 -32.90 36.11
C GLY A 646 -21.59 -33.36 36.20
N SER A 647 -20.89 -33.27 35.08
CA SER A 647 -19.46 -33.54 35.00
C SER A 647 -18.70 -32.62 35.97
N PRO A 648 -17.59 -33.05 36.60
CA PRO A 648 -16.83 -32.15 37.47
C PRO A 648 -16.28 -30.95 36.69
N VAL A 649 -16.21 -29.79 37.32
CA VAL A 649 -15.69 -28.54 36.70
C VAL A 649 -14.30 -28.79 36.11
N PRO A 650 -14.07 -28.52 34.80
CA PRO A 650 -12.78 -28.75 34.18
C PRO A 650 -11.68 -27.85 34.74
N SER A 651 -10.42 -28.28 34.68
CA SER A 651 -9.28 -27.41 34.99
C SER A 651 -8.93 -26.57 33.83
N VAL A 652 -9.06 -25.24 33.95
CA VAL A 652 -8.77 -24.28 32.88
C VAL A 652 -7.67 -23.30 33.27
N THR A 653 -7.00 -23.49 34.39
CA THR A 653 -5.87 -22.62 34.77
C THR A 653 -4.73 -22.77 33.78
N GLY A 654 -4.20 -21.66 33.28
CA GLY A 654 -3.19 -21.57 32.21
C GLY A 654 -3.75 -21.53 30.80
N TYR A 655 -5.06 -21.74 30.60
CA TYR A 655 -5.70 -21.66 29.28
C TYR A 655 -5.89 -20.20 28.84
N GLY A 656 -5.85 -19.96 27.53
CA GLY A 656 -6.35 -18.73 26.94
C GLY A 656 -7.86 -18.61 27.11
N LEU A 657 -8.41 -17.41 27.05
CA LEU A 657 -9.84 -17.17 27.24
C LEU A 657 -10.73 -18.06 26.39
N LYS A 658 -10.41 -18.21 25.08
CA LYS A 658 -11.18 -19.00 24.13
C LYS A 658 -11.26 -20.47 24.52
N ASP A 659 -10.11 -21.04 24.88
CA ASP A 659 -10.00 -22.46 25.24
C ASP A 659 -10.67 -22.73 26.59
N ALA A 660 -10.56 -21.78 27.52
CA ALA A 660 -11.23 -21.89 28.83
C ALA A 660 -12.76 -21.84 28.71
N LEU A 661 -13.28 -20.91 27.88
CA LEU A 661 -14.71 -20.82 27.57
C LEU A 661 -15.21 -22.13 26.94
N TYR A 662 -14.51 -22.63 25.94
CA TYR A 662 -14.85 -23.89 25.27
C TYR A 662 -14.91 -25.07 26.24
N ALA A 663 -13.89 -25.24 27.09
CA ALA A 663 -13.84 -26.32 28.03
C ALA A 663 -14.96 -26.25 29.07
N ILE A 664 -15.27 -25.07 29.61
CA ILE A 664 -16.31 -24.86 30.64
C ILE A 664 -17.71 -25.05 30.04
N GLU A 665 -17.97 -24.45 28.87
CA GLU A 665 -19.31 -24.49 28.25
C GLU A 665 -19.64 -25.89 27.71
N ASN A 666 -18.69 -26.59 27.14
CA ASN A 666 -18.87 -27.99 26.70
C ASN A 666 -19.11 -28.96 27.89
N SER A 667 -18.64 -28.59 29.07
CA SER A 667 -18.96 -29.33 30.29
C SER A 667 -20.36 -29.02 30.86
N GLY A 668 -21.14 -28.17 30.14
CA GLY A 668 -22.51 -27.81 30.48
C GLY A 668 -22.64 -26.71 31.53
N TYR A 669 -21.60 -25.91 31.75
CA TYR A 669 -21.57 -24.79 32.67
C TYR A 669 -21.60 -23.45 31.93
N ARG A 670 -22.03 -22.37 32.62
CA ARG A 670 -21.86 -21.01 32.13
C ARG A 670 -20.51 -20.47 32.59
N CYS A 671 -19.79 -19.80 31.70
CA CYS A 671 -18.54 -19.14 32.04
C CYS A 671 -18.72 -17.63 32.17
N VAL A 672 -18.15 -17.05 33.23
CA VAL A 672 -18.02 -15.60 33.44
C VAL A 672 -16.54 -15.31 33.67
N TYR A 673 -16.01 -14.33 32.97
CA TYR A 673 -14.59 -14.01 33.02
C TYR A 673 -14.31 -12.55 33.38
N GLU A 674 -13.11 -12.30 33.92
CA GLU A 674 -12.61 -11.01 34.28
C GLU A 674 -11.11 -10.92 33.99
N GLY A 675 -10.64 -9.87 33.27
CA GLY A 675 -9.24 -9.65 32.92
C GLY A 675 -8.89 -10.09 31.48
N TRP A 676 -7.57 -10.19 31.19
CA TRP A 676 -7.00 -10.45 29.86
C TRP A 676 -5.84 -11.43 29.97
N GLY A 677 -5.57 -12.20 28.92
CA GLY A 677 -4.44 -13.13 28.85
C GLY A 677 -4.83 -14.57 29.19
N HIS A 678 -4.11 -15.20 30.14
CA HIS A 678 -4.33 -16.58 30.54
C HIS A 678 -5.06 -16.69 31.87
N VAL A 679 -5.84 -17.74 32.06
CA VAL A 679 -6.54 -18.02 33.31
C VAL A 679 -5.56 -18.25 34.44
N VAL A 680 -5.54 -17.35 35.43
CA VAL A 680 -4.71 -17.49 36.63
C VAL A 680 -5.50 -18.08 37.82
N ARG A 681 -6.85 -17.97 37.78
CA ARG A 681 -7.72 -18.49 38.83
C ARG A 681 -9.09 -18.83 38.28
N GLN A 682 -9.66 -19.95 38.76
CA GLN A 682 -11.05 -20.33 38.51
C GLN A 682 -11.81 -20.58 39.83
N SER A 683 -13.10 -20.35 39.81
CA SER A 683 -14.00 -20.62 40.92
C SER A 683 -15.37 -21.08 40.40
N PRO A 684 -15.87 -22.26 40.77
CA PRO A 684 -15.27 -23.25 41.71
C PRO A 684 -13.97 -23.85 41.23
N LYS A 685 -13.25 -24.53 42.13
CA LYS A 685 -12.02 -25.27 41.77
C LYS A 685 -12.32 -26.43 40.82
N ALA A 686 -11.34 -26.77 40.01
CA ALA A 686 -11.39 -27.98 39.18
C ALA A 686 -11.78 -29.21 39.99
N GLY A 687 -12.58 -30.09 39.41
CA GLY A 687 -13.07 -31.28 40.06
C GLY A 687 -14.29 -31.12 40.98
N THR A 688 -14.76 -29.88 41.19
CA THR A 688 -15.97 -29.63 42.01
C THR A 688 -17.20 -30.09 41.23
N PRO A 689 -18.05 -30.96 41.80
CA PRO A 689 -19.30 -31.33 41.17
C PRO A 689 -20.29 -30.16 41.22
N LEU A 690 -20.76 -29.71 40.06
CA LEU A 690 -21.80 -28.69 39.93
C LEU A 690 -22.99 -29.24 39.16
N THR A 691 -24.14 -28.58 39.31
CA THR A 691 -25.34 -28.90 38.52
C THR A 691 -25.25 -28.19 37.16
N LYS A 692 -25.73 -28.85 36.10
CA LYS A 692 -25.74 -28.30 34.72
C LYS A 692 -26.37 -26.89 34.70
N GLY A 693 -25.70 -25.93 34.07
CA GLY A 693 -26.14 -24.53 34.00
C GLY A 693 -25.62 -23.59 35.09
N GLN A 694 -24.91 -24.13 36.12
CA GLN A 694 -24.25 -23.26 37.12
C GLN A 694 -23.05 -22.53 36.51
N THR A 695 -22.63 -21.43 37.15
CA THR A 695 -21.62 -20.52 36.63
C THR A 695 -20.24 -20.81 37.21
N VAL A 696 -19.25 -20.88 36.31
CA VAL A 696 -17.83 -20.91 36.65
C VAL A 696 -17.22 -19.55 36.33
N LYS A 697 -16.63 -18.91 37.35
CA LYS A 697 -15.92 -17.64 37.17
C LYS A 697 -14.43 -17.88 36.96
N ILE A 698 -13.83 -17.30 35.94
CA ILE A 698 -12.39 -17.32 35.68
C ILE A 698 -11.81 -15.90 35.72
N ILE A 699 -10.57 -15.79 36.21
CA ILE A 699 -9.81 -14.54 36.23
C ILE A 699 -8.57 -14.75 35.36
N LEU A 700 -8.38 -13.82 34.42
CA LEU A 700 -7.26 -13.81 33.47
C LEU A 700 -6.28 -12.70 33.83
N ARG A 701 -4.99 -12.96 33.58
CA ARG A 701 -3.91 -11.98 33.64
C ARG A 701 -2.87 -12.25 32.56
#